data_820b26a229b443a8465cda0a2f71b2ee
#
_entry.id   820b26a229b443a8465cda0a2f71b2ee
#
_cell.length_a   1.000
_cell.length_b   1.000
_cell.length_c   1.000
_cell.angle_alpha   90.00
_cell.angle_beta   90.00
_cell.angle_gamma   90.00
#
_symmetry.space_group_name_H-M   'P 1'
#
loop_
_entity.id
_entity.type
_entity.pdbx_description
1 polymer ?
#
loop_
_entity_poly.entity_id
_entity_poly.type
_entity_poly.pdbx_seq_one_letter_code
_entity_poly.pdbx_strand_id
1 'polypeptide(L)'
;MISFRKGNLFAKCCRRKQSSQRFSYDNLEAKNLLAGITFDPVLGVVSVEGTQIADSVNVDAAGSTLVVNLQGIQTDSFDIDQVTLVEFRGFAGDDSFSNTTSVTTRAFGNAGDDVLIGGSGVDRLIGGKGDDILVGNGGRDGLRGNDGNDEIRGGDANDFLFGNGGEDQIFGGEGGDFILSGEGDDFVEGGGGNDVIQAFGGDDEIFGGDGRDEIFGQLGNDRIDGGDGLDILFGNDGNDVIIGGNDPDDIFGGDGNDTIDAGAGNDDVVGGDGDDVISGGTGNDMLQGTDGNDTINGGDGLDVIFAGNGNDQVNGGDGIDSIFGQNGNDNLLGNGGNDHIFGGAGSDQLFGQSGFDVLRGGDGVDRLEGGNEADRLFGDGGDDLLIGGAGNDELFGLTGNDLIFGELGNDSIFGGLGDDDLRGGIGNDEIFGDFGDDQIEGGEGADFLVGNGNNDTILGGAGNDTIFGGENDDVINGQAGDDDLFGQNGSDVIIGGGNADTAFGGNGNDVITGGFGNDTLRGGNGNDRVYGEFGNDQVFGDNGLDAVAGGLGVDFIQGGNGADRILTTDQDSVGDLSGGDAQLVFRNGSSNWTDAEIQVIDAGLQLLQERTNNAALLVDPVATEPIVFIKEAQLPASLRLGTNTLVVTTSPEFDPESGEVIDVTRSERQIRFGEFDENDAATVELHRLEVTREIAHSWTSDEAIANVRPAQTSYFSQFEFLSSWTEIRPDDITFFTRSLDNFEWYRTSSRFADDPLSRFNSAEDFASVWRLIFTPDSGAAQDAIPLKVDLVDNLFALLTTT
;
A
#
# COMPACT_ATOMS: atom_id res chain seq x y z
N MET A 1 -0.63 -12.04 -23.76
CA MET A 1 0.16 -11.58 -24.93
C MET A 1 -0.52 -12.08 -26.20
N ILE A 2 -1.58 -11.43 -26.61
CA ILE A 2 -2.23 -11.66 -27.89
C ILE A 2 -2.19 -10.35 -28.64
N SER A 3 -1.27 -10.26 -29.58
CA SER A 3 -1.05 -9.11 -30.45
C SER A 3 -2.22 -9.02 -31.44
N PHE A 4 -3.12 -8.11 -31.25
CA PHE A 4 -4.06 -7.71 -32.28
C PHE A 4 -3.34 -6.80 -33.29
N ARG A 5 -3.07 -7.35 -34.48
CA ARG A 5 -2.64 -6.58 -35.62
C ARG A 5 -3.84 -5.72 -36.08
N LYS A 6 -3.72 -4.40 -35.93
CA LYS A 6 -4.54 -3.43 -36.63
C LYS A 6 -4.46 -3.74 -38.15
N GLY A 7 -5.49 -4.37 -38.70
CA GLY A 7 -5.66 -4.60 -40.12
C GLY A 7 -6.49 -3.47 -40.70
N ASN A 8 -5.81 -2.51 -41.32
CA ASN A 8 -6.48 -1.55 -42.25
C ASN A 8 -7.43 -2.27 -43.21
N LEU A 9 -8.73 -2.15 -43.00
CA LEU A 9 -9.76 -2.65 -43.93
C LEU A 9 -10.78 -1.59 -44.30
N PHE A 10 -10.48 -0.31 -44.23
CA PHE A 10 -11.34 0.74 -44.79
C PHE A 10 -10.58 1.65 -45.75
N ALA A 11 -10.15 1.17 -46.86
CA ALA A 11 -9.73 1.99 -48.00
C ALA A 11 -9.69 1.19 -49.28
N LYS A 12 -10.83 0.74 -49.75
CA LYS A 12 -11.00 0.32 -51.14
C LYS A 12 -12.47 0.15 -51.53
N CYS A 13 -13.22 1.24 -51.53
CA CYS A 13 -14.39 1.30 -52.37
C CYS A 13 -14.57 2.75 -52.85
N CYS A 14 -14.78 2.94 -54.16
CA CYS A 14 -15.06 4.18 -54.87
C CYS A 14 -13.89 5.00 -55.38
N ARG A 15 -13.09 4.42 -56.28
CA ARG A 15 -12.60 5.16 -57.43
C ARG A 15 -13.24 4.66 -58.71
N ARG A 16 -14.46 5.11 -58.98
CA ARG A 16 -15.01 5.11 -60.34
C ARG A 16 -14.85 6.52 -60.89
N LYS A 17 -14.02 6.65 -61.90
CA LYS A 17 -13.87 7.89 -62.67
C LYS A 17 -15.24 8.28 -63.22
N GLN A 18 -15.82 9.37 -62.74
CA GLN A 18 -16.83 10.09 -63.47
C GLN A 18 -16.13 11.05 -64.42
N SER A 19 -16.37 10.89 -65.68
CA SER A 19 -16.04 11.83 -66.77
C SER A 19 -16.83 13.09 -66.50
N SER A 20 -16.18 14.20 -66.22
CA SER A 20 -16.79 15.51 -66.17
C SER A 20 -17.32 15.90 -67.59
N GLN A 21 -18.58 15.75 -67.82
CA GLN A 21 -19.24 16.59 -68.79
C GLN A 21 -19.63 17.92 -68.11
N ARG A 22 -18.86 18.95 -68.36
CA ARG A 22 -19.30 20.31 -68.10
C ARG A 22 -20.51 20.61 -68.87
N PHE A 23 -21.69 20.70 -68.26
CA PHE A 23 -22.80 21.44 -68.78
C PHE A 23 -22.51 22.91 -68.47
N SER A 24 -22.39 23.73 -69.57
CA SER A 24 -22.36 25.19 -69.47
C SER A 24 -23.78 25.63 -69.13
N TYR A 25 -23.97 26.26 -68.01
CA TYR A 25 -25.18 27.03 -67.73
C TYR A 25 -25.04 28.36 -68.44
N ASP A 26 -25.50 28.43 -69.72
CA ASP A 26 -25.80 29.69 -70.38
C ASP A 26 -27.20 30.12 -69.97
N ASN A 27 -27.22 31.27 -69.25
CA ASN A 27 -28.40 32.17 -69.13
C ASN A 27 -29.77 31.56 -69.31
N LEU A 28 -30.30 30.99 -68.25
CA LEU A 28 -31.75 30.97 -68.05
C LEU A 28 -32.09 32.29 -67.33
N GLU A 29 -32.71 33.19 -68.02
CA GLU A 29 -33.52 34.29 -67.47
C GLU A 29 -34.33 33.68 -66.29
N ALA A 30 -34.50 34.39 -65.19
CA ALA A 30 -35.37 34.06 -64.12
C ALA A 30 -36.81 33.83 -64.75
N LYS A 31 -37.08 32.54 -65.07
CA LYS A 31 -38.41 32.05 -65.19
C LYS A 31 -38.88 31.95 -63.77
N ASN A 32 -39.85 32.79 -63.41
CA ASN A 32 -40.74 32.42 -62.32
C ASN A 32 -41.22 31.00 -62.66
N LEU A 33 -40.64 29.97 -62.03
CA LEU A 33 -41.18 28.64 -62.02
C LEU A 33 -42.58 28.79 -61.40
N LEU A 34 -43.60 28.50 -62.17
CA LEU A 34 -44.96 28.43 -61.67
C LEU A 34 -45.09 27.13 -60.95
N ALA A 35 -45.48 27.16 -59.65
CA ALA A 35 -45.86 25.99 -58.93
C ALA A 35 -46.90 25.14 -59.69
N GLY A 36 -46.78 23.83 -59.59
CA GLY A 36 -47.72 22.96 -60.35
C GLY A 36 -47.71 21.50 -59.95
N ILE A 37 -48.89 20.86 -60.19
CA ILE A 37 -49.07 19.42 -59.96
C ILE A 37 -49.09 18.74 -61.31
N THR A 38 -48.33 17.71 -61.54
CA THR A 38 -48.26 16.86 -62.72
C THR A 38 -48.33 15.39 -62.35
N PHE A 39 -48.88 14.59 -63.30
CA PHE A 39 -48.96 13.10 -63.07
C PHE A 39 -48.40 12.37 -64.28
N ASP A 40 -47.52 11.45 -64.06
CA ASP A 40 -47.01 10.49 -65.01
C ASP A 40 -47.76 9.13 -64.87
N PRO A 41 -48.73 8.83 -65.74
CA PRO A 41 -49.51 7.60 -65.57
C PRO A 41 -48.72 6.31 -65.89
N VAL A 42 -47.59 6.44 -66.55
CA VAL A 42 -46.72 5.27 -66.85
C VAL A 42 -45.88 4.86 -65.69
N LEU A 43 -45.40 5.87 -64.93
CA LEU A 43 -44.59 5.67 -63.75
C LEU A 43 -45.42 5.66 -62.46
N GLY A 44 -46.64 6.14 -62.48
CA GLY A 44 -47.52 6.32 -61.31
C GLY A 44 -47.01 7.45 -60.41
N VAL A 45 -46.29 8.44 -60.92
CA VAL A 45 -45.68 9.52 -60.17
C VAL A 45 -46.49 10.81 -60.27
N VAL A 46 -46.87 11.33 -59.11
CA VAL A 46 -47.39 12.70 -58.96
C VAL A 46 -46.24 13.61 -58.56
N SER A 47 -45.92 14.57 -59.40
CA SER A 47 -44.84 15.57 -59.10
C SER A 47 -45.48 16.91 -58.79
N VAL A 48 -45.02 17.49 -57.65
CA VAL A 48 -45.43 18.82 -57.20
C VAL A 48 -44.18 19.70 -57.16
N GLU A 49 -44.14 20.74 -57.97
CA GLU A 49 -43.04 21.72 -57.98
C GLU A 49 -43.53 23.01 -57.33
N GLY A 50 -42.82 23.43 -56.29
CA GLY A 50 -43.00 24.73 -55.60
C GLY A 50 -42.37 25.93 -56.34
N THR A 51 -42.20 27.01 -55.68
CA THR A 51 -41.67 28.28 -56.21
C THR A 51 -40.37 28.69 -55.53
N GLN A 52 -40.03 29.94 -55.50
CA GLN A 52 -38.89 30.53 -54.80
C GLN A 52 -39.35 31.25 -53.51
N ILE A 53 -40.56 30.95 -53.04
CA ILE A 53 -41.19 31.50 -51.86
C ILE A 53 -41.95 30.35 -51.19
N ALA A 54 -42.31 30.54 -49.91
CA ALA A 54 -43.02 29.55 -49.11
C ALA A 54 -44.25 28.96 -49.82
N ASP A 55 -44.33 27.67 -50.03
CA ASP A 55 -45.36 26.88 -50.57
C ASP A 55 -46.02 25.92 -49.59
N SER A 56 -47.26 25.57 -49.69
CA SER A 56 -47.92 24.57 -48.85
C SER A 56 -48.61 23.48 -49.63
N VAL A 57 -48.30 22.24 -49.42
CA VAL A 57 -48.81 21.07 -50.10
C VAL A 57 -49.40 20.05 -49.16
N ASN A 58 -50.65 19.66 -49.40
CA ASN A 58 -51.26 18.57 -48.59
C ASN A 58 -51.69 17.41 -49.55
N VAL A 59 -51.43 16.23 -49.15
CA VAL A 59 -51.80 14.98 -49.85
C VAL A 59 -52.69 14.13 -48.93
N ASP A 60 -53.94 13.99 -49.32
CA ASP A 60 -54.92 13.30 -48.48
C ASP A 60 -55.67 12.19 -49.29
N ALA A 61 -56.21 11.21 -48.54
CA ALA A 61 -57.06 10.19 -49.13
C ALA A 61 -58.54 10.46 -48.91
N ALA A 62 -59.33 10.49 -49.96
CA ALA A 62 -60.78 10.54 -49.91
C ALA A 62 -61.38 9.25 -50.53
N GLY A 63 -61.46 8.20 -49.77
CA GLY A 63 -61.82 6.85 -50.25
C GLY A 63 -60.72 6.26 -51.14
N SER A 64 -61.04 5.98 -52.41
CA SER A 64 -60.08 5.49 -53.44
C SER A 64 -59.36 6.65 -54.16
N THR A 65 -59.50 7.85 -53.73
CA THR A 65 -58.95 9.02 -54.42
C THR A 65 -57.88 9.68 -53.61
N LEU A 66 -56.72 9.87 -54.20
CA LEU A 66 -55.64 10.72 -53.68
C LEU A 66 -55.92 12.17 -54.05
N VAL A 67 -55.98 13.04 -53.08
CA VAL A 67 -56.22 14.47 -53.33
C VAL A 67 -54.90 15.21 -52.97
N VAL A 68 -54.35 15.89 -53.97
CA VAL A 68 -53.14 16.72 -53.76
C VAL A 68 -53.53 18.17 -53.91
N ASN A 69 -53.27 18.95 -52.86
CA ASN A 69 -53.65 20.37 -52.79
C ASN A 69 -52.39 21.22 -52.62
N LEU A 70 -52.10 22.01 -53.60
CA LEU A 70 -51.12 23.10 -53.60
C LEU A 70 -51.82 24.38 -53.18
N GLN A 71 -51.68 24.82 -51.99
CA GLN A 71 -52.51 25.84 -51.35
C GLN A 71 -52.58 27.19 -52.16
N GLY A 72 -53.75 27.56 -52.50
CA GLY A 72 -53.96 28.81 -53.22
C GLY A 72 -53.61 28.73 -54.71
N ILE A 73 -53.08 27.64 -55.24
CA ILE A 73 -52.58 27.50 -56.61
C ILE A 73 -53.39 26.41 -57.39
N GLN A 74 -53.39 25.17 -56.91
CA GLN A 74 -53.92 24.01 -57.57
C GLN A 74 -54.41 22.90 -56.62
N THR A 75 -55.52 22.22 -57.04
CA THR A 75 -55.94 20.98 -56.35
C THR A 75 -56.24 19.95 -57.39
N ASP A 76 -55.60 18.80 -57.31
CA ASP A 76 -55.82 17.69 -58.26
C ASP A 76 -56.20 16.41 -57.53
N SER A 77 -56.83 15.48 -58.20
CA SER A 77 -57.30 14.23 -57.64
C SER A 77 -56.97 13.09 -58.55
N PHE A 78 -56.41 12.01 -57.98
CA PHE A 78 -55.97 10.83 -58.75
C PHE A 78 -56.55 9.56 -58.11
N ASP A 79 -56.68 8.52 -58.89
CA ASP A 79 -57.02 7.18 -58.41
C ASP A 79 -55.81 6.67 -57.57
N ILE A 80 -56.04 6.42 -56.32
CA ILE A 80 -54.92 6.08 -55.34
C ILE A 80 -54.20 4.79 -55.77
N ASP A 81 -54.90 3.86 -56.38
CA ASP A 81 -54.33 2.60 -56.87
C ASP A 81 -53.38 2.78 -58.07
N GLN A 82 -53.40 3.93 -58.70
CA GLN A 82 -52.54 4.28 -59.84
C GLN A 82 -51.31 5.12 -59.42
N VAL A 83 -51.27 5.65 -58.15
CA VAL A 83 -50.17 6.46 -57.65
C VAL A 83 -49.27 5.60 -56.78
N THR A 84 -48.03 5.48 -57.20
CA THR A 84 -46.99 4.76 -56.49
C THR A 84 -46.02 5.69 -55.75
N LEU A 85 -45.99 6.95 -56.16
CA LEU A 85 -45.08 7.96 -55.61
C LEU A 85 -45.65 9.36 -55.71
N VAL A 86 -45.53 10.16 -54.66
CA VAL A 86 -45.68 11.60 -54.66
C VAL A 86 -44.31 12.23 -54.56
N GLU A 87 -43.92 13.06 -55.52
CA GLU A 87 -42.64 13.81 -55.45
C GLU A 87 -42.94 15.30 -55.28
N PHE A 88 -42.33 15.90 -54.23
CA PHE A 88 -42.39 17.35 -53.92
C PHE A 88 -41.03 18.00 -54.04
N ARG A 89 -40.97 19.21 -54.57
CA ARG A 89 -39.78 20.06 -54.63
C ARG A 89 -40.14 21.51 -54.28
N GLY A 90 -39.67 21.96 -53.08
CA GLY A 90 -39.94 23.31 -52.56
C GLY A 90 -39.17 24.39 -53.32
N PHE A 91 -37.87 24.23 -53.51
CA PHE A 91 -36.85 25.11 -54.07
C PHE A 91 -36.29 26.12 -53.05
N ALA A 92 -37.04 27.19 -52.76
CA ALA A 92 -36.55 28.18 -51.78
C ALA A 92 -37.75 28.89 -51.12
N GLY A 93 -37.55 29.21 -49.82
CA GLY A 93 -38.65 29.75 -49.02
C GLY A 93 -39.03 28.64 -47.99
N ASP A 94 -39.75 29.01 -46.99
CA ASP A 94 -40.19 28.10 -45.96
C ASP A 94 -41.41 27.30 -46.42
N ASP A 95 -41.18 26.10 -46.91
CA ASP A 95 -42.17 25.28 -47.55
C ASP A 95 -42.86 24.27 -46.63
N SER A 96 -44.06 23.85 -46.91
CA SER A 96 -44.76 22.85 -46.11
C SER A 96 -45.36 21.78 -47.02
N PHE A 97 -44.92 20.53 -46.75
CA PHE A 97 -45.46 19.35 -47.40
C PHE A 97 -46.04 18.38 -46.39
N SER A 98 -47.21 17.86 -46.61
CA SER A 98 -47.79 16.82 -45.75
C SER A 98 -48.48 15.75 -46.53
N ASN A 99 -48.19 14.47 -46.32
CA ASN A 99 -48.90 13.33 -46.86
C ASN A 99 -49.56 12.54 -45.72
N THR A 100 -50.86 12.35 -45.78
CA THR A 100 -51.58 11.55 -44.74
C THR A 100 -51.92 10.15 -45.23
N THR A 101 -51.34 9.71 -46.29
CA THR A 101 -51.66 8.42 -46.95
C THR A 101 -50.54 7.39 -46.81
N SER A 102 -50.79 6.19 -47.35
CA SER A 102 -49.73 5.15 -47.41
C SER A 102 -48.94 5.20 -48.73
N VAL A 103 -49.13 6.23 -49.55
CA VAL A 103 -48.41 6.37 -50.83
C VAL A 103 -46.98 6.88 -50.47
N THR A 104 -45.98 6.23 -51.06
CA THR A 104 -44.61 6.65 -50.97
C THR A 104 -44.36 8.11 -51.31
N THR A 105 -43.62 8.82 -50.49
CA THR A 105 -43.23 10.22 -50.70
C THR A 105 -41.76 10.37 -51.05
N ARG A 106 -41.47 11.35 -51.88
CA ARG A 106 -40.13 11.92 -52.05
C ARG A 106 -40.24 13.45 -52.02
N ALA A 107 -39.88 14.04 -50.89
CA ALA A 107 -39.96 15.47 -50.72
C ALA A 107 -38.55 16.09 -50.56
N PHE A 108 -38.38 17.27 -51.16
CA PHE A 108 -37.16 18.08 -51.11
C PHE A 108 -37.57 19.52 -50.80
N GLY A 109 -37.18 20.02 -49.62
CA GLY A 109 -37.36 21.41 -49.23
C GLY A 109 -36.39 22.32 -49.97
N ASN A 110 -35.15 22.06 -49.94
CA ASN A 110 -33.94 22.68 -50.51
C ASN A 110 -33.42 23.87 -49.73
N ALA A 111 -34.14 24.99 -49.64
CA ALA A 111 -33.60 26.16 -48.94
C ALA A 111 -34.71 27.05 -48.31
N GLY A 112 -34.65 27.20 -47.04
CA GLY A 112 -35.63 27.81 -46.17
C GLY A 112 -35.89 26.86 -45.01
N ASP A 113 -36.70 27.28 -44.08
CA ASP A 113 -37.07 26.45 -42.93
C ASP A 113 -38.32 25.65 -43.30
N ASP A 114 -38.14 24.41 -43.72
CA ASP A 114 -39.18 23.60 -44.37
C ASP A 114 -39.86 22.61 -43.40
N VAL A 115 -41.09 22.28 -43.62
CA VAL A 115 -41.84 21.25 -42.90
C VAL A 115 -42.28 20.14 -43.89
N LEU A 116 -41.66 18.98 -43.77
CA LEU A 116 -41.91 17.83 -44.65
C LEU A 116 -42.46 16.66 -43.81
N ILE A 117 -43.71 16.30 -44.06
CA ILE A 117 -44.40 15.20 -43.35
C ILE A 117 -44.79 14.11 -44.36
N GLY A 118 -44.21 12.94 -44.14
CA GLY A 118 -44.56 11.71 -44.81
C GLY A 118 -45.86 11.09 -44.29
N GLY A 119 -46.18 9.94 -44.78
CA GLY A 119 -47.39 9.21 -44.40
C GLY A 119 -47.10 7.92 -43.66
N SER A 120 -47.90 6.85 -44.07
CA SER A 120 -47.58 5.50 -43.58
C SER A 120 -46.91 4.65 -44.64
N GLY A 121 -46.40 5.29 -45.68
CA GLY A 121 -45.63 4.68 -46.72
C GLY A 121 -44.15 4.67 -46.49
N VAL A 122 -43.36 4.19 -47.46
CA VAL A 122 -41.93 4.30 -47.42
C VAL A 122 -41.50 5.65 -48.02
N ASP A 123 -41.06 6.57 -47.17
CA ASP A 123 -40.86 7.96 -47.54
C ASP A 123 -39.39 8.35 -47.67
N ARG A 124 -39.10 9.37 -48.42
CA ARG A 124 -37.79 10.00 -48.49
C ARG A 124 -37.95 11.52 -48.43
N LEU A 125 -37.54 12.06 -47.29
CA LEU A 125 -37.65 13.48 -47.02
C LEU A 125 -36.24 14.09 -46.92
N ILE A 126 -36.06 15.22 -47.59
CA ILE A 126 -34.77 15.94 -47.58
C ILE A 126 -35.05 17.43 -47.35
N GLY A 127 -34.66 17.93 -46.21
CA GLY A 127 -34.82 19.34 -45.84
C GLY A 127 -33.98 20.23 -46.73
N GLY A 128 -32.77 20.46 -46.38
CA GLY A 128 -31.85 21.15 -47.30
C GLY A 128 -30.95 22.14 -46.58
N LYS A 129 -31.29 23.40 -46.65
CA LYS A 129 -30.68 24.50 -45.93
C LYS A 129 -31.71 25.25 -45.12
N GLY A 130 -31.47 25.52 -43.91
CA GLY A 130 -32.39 26.11 -42.99
C GLY A 130 -32.80 25.15 -41.93
N ASP A 131 -33.53 25.58 -40.96
CA ASP A 131 -33.95 24.76 -39.82
C ASP A 131 -35.24 24.02 -40.20
N ASP A 132 -35.12 22.74 -40.58
CA ASP A 132 -36.18 21.97 -41.18
C ASP A 132 -36.89 21.05 -40.15
N ILE A 133 -38.17 20.74 -40.43
CA ILE A 133 -38.93 19.73 -39.70
C ILE A 133 -39.28 18.57 -40.63
N LEU A 134 -38.75 17.38 -40.34
CA LEU A 134 -38.99 16.17 -41.12
C LEU A 134 -39.70 15.10 -40.28
N VAL A 135 -40.84 14.61 -40.75
CA VAL A 135 -41.61 13.58 -40.04
C VAL A 135 -41.96 12.44 -40.99
N GLY A 136 -41.41 11.23 -40.72
CA GLY A 136 -41.69 10.04 -41.50
C GLY A 136 -43.07 9.46 -41.22
N ASN A 137 -43.43 9.32 -39.95
CA ASN A 137 -44.58 8.67 -39.34
C ASN A 137 -44.50 7.14 -39.37
N GLY A 138 -44.77 6.49 -40.44
CA GLY A 138 -44.76 5.04 -40.46
C GLY A 138 -44.34 4.48 -41.83
N GLY A 139 -43.62 3.39 -41.73
CA GLY A 139 -42.95 2.81 -42.90
C GLY A 139 -41.47 2.87 -42.69
N ARG A 140 -40.72 2.35 -43.60
CA ARG A 140 -39.25 2.44 -43.55
C ARG A 140 -38.78 3.67 -44.30
N ASP A 141 -38.53 4.71 -43.61
CA ASP A 141 -38.30 6.01 -44.16
C ASP A 141 -36.82 6.38 -44.29
N GLY A 142 -36.52 7.39 -45.05
CA GLY A 142 -35.17 7.97 -45.19
C GLY A 142 -35.27 9.50 -45.12
N LEU A 143 -34.93 10.04 -43.98
CA LEU A 143 -35.02 11.46 -43.69
C LEU A 143 -33.62 12.08 -43.61
N ARG A 144 -33.48 13.28 -44.15
CA ARG A 144 -32.20 14.00 -44.13
C ARG A 144 -32.40 15.49 -43.95
N GLY A 145 -31.90 16.06 -42.88
CA GLY A 145 -31.86 17.50 -42.60
C GLY A 145 -30.97 18.26 -43.60
N ASN A 146 -29.71 18.14 -43.53
CA ASN A 146 -28.50 18.65 -44.14
C ASN A 146 -27.89 19.87 -43.42
N ASP A 147 -28.08 21.13 -43.93
CA ASP A 147 -27.48 22.32 -43.35
C ASP A 147 -28.55 23.06 -42.51
N GLY A 148 -28.44 23.20 -41.25
CA GLY A 148 -29.35 23.86 -40.33
C GLY A 148 -29.65 23.04 -39.08
N ASN A 149 -30.37 23.63 -38.12
CA ASN A 149 -30.78 22.91 -36.91
C ASN A 149 -32.13 22.26 -37.13
N ASP A 150 -32.11 21.00 -37.45
CA ASP A 150 -33.26 20.26 -37.96
C ASP A 150 -33.99 19.47 -36.84
N GLU A 151 -35.31 19.31 -37.03
CA GLU A 151 -36.12 18.38 -36.24
C GLU A 151 -36.53 17.21 -37.13
N ILE A 152 -36.03 15.99 -36.79
CA ILE A 152 -36.23 14.78 -37.59
C ILE A 152 -36.94 13.74 -36.75
N ARG A 153 -38.07 13.21 -37.23
CA ARG A 153 -38.85 12.16 -36.61
C ARG A 153 -39.08 11.00 -37.58
N GLY A 154 -38.51 9.83 -37.27
CA GLY A 154 -38.71 8.63 -38.04
C GLY A 154 -40.16 8.13 -37.94
N GLY A 155 -40.51 7.63 -36.76
CA GLY A 155 -41.86 7.18 -36.45
C GLY A 155 -41.93 5.68 -36.16
N ASP A 156 -42.88 4.98 -36.88
CA ASP A 156 -42.97 3.53 -36.75
C ASP A 156 -42.09 2.81 -37.79
N ALA A 157 -41.41 1.73 -37.41
CA ALA A 157 -40.57 0.88 -38.24
C ALA A 157 -39.14 1.41 -38.40
N ASN A 158 -38.30 0.62 -39.08
CA ASN A 158 -36.86 0.85 -39.15
C ASN A 158 -36.49 1.97 -40.15
N ASP A 159 -36.06 3.11 -39.67
CA ASP A 159 -35.80 4.30 -40.43
C ASP A 159 -34.31 4.57 -40.69
N PHE A 160 -34.03 5.50 -41.58
CA PHE A 160 -32.72 6.05 -41.86
C PHE A 160 -32.74 7.56 -41.68
N LEU A 161 -32.13 8.05 -40.60
CA LEU A 161 -32.19 9.45 -40.22
C LEU A 161 -30.81 10.08 -40.32
N PHE A 162 -30.71 11.24 -40.89
CA PHE A 162 -29.47 11.95 -41.13
C PHE A 162 -29.67 13.45 -40.83
N GLY A 163 -29.05 13.95 -39.73
CA GLY A 163 -29.01 15.37 -39.45
C GLY A 163 -28.08 16.10 -40.41
N ASN A 164 -26.83 15.80 -40.36
CA ASN A 164 -25.61 16.25 -41.02
C ASN A 164 -24.97 17.47 -40.40
N GLY A 165 -25.48 18.64 -40.39
CA GLY A 165 -24.77 19.77 -39.82
C GLY A 165 -25.63 20.87 -39.30
N GLY A 166 -25.42 21.21 -38.04
CA GLY A 166 -26.22 22.09 -37.21
C GLY A 166 -26.49 21.41 -35.90
N GLU A 167 -27.21 22.01 -35.00
CA GLU A 167 -27.66 21.41 -33.73
C GLU A 167 -29.03 20.76 -33.98
N ASP A 168 -29.02 19.45 -34.25
CA ASP A 168 -30.20 18.72 -34.74
C ASP A 168 -30.96 18.03 -33.56
N GLN A 169 -32.27 17.83 -33.76
CA GLN A 169 -33.12 17.03 -32.86
C GLN A 169 -33.68 15.84 -33.65
N ILE A 170 -33.20 14.63 -33.30
CA ILE A 170 -33.54 13.43 -34.05
C ILE A 170 -34.24 12.43 -33.14
N PHE A 171 -35.39 11.96 -33.56
CA PHE A 171 -36.21 10.98 -32.89
C PHE A 171 -36.45 9.79 -33.84
N GLY A 172 -35.88 8.63 -33.51
CA GLY A 172 -36.09 7.41 -34.27
C GLY A 172 -37.54 6.95 -34.19
N GLY A 173 -38.00 6.58 -33.02
CA GLY A 173 -39.37 6.18 -32.74
C GLY A 173 -39.45 4.70 -32.40
N GLU A 174 -40.35 3.95 -33.07
CA GLU A 174 -40.48 2.51 -32.88
C GLU A 174 -39.77 1.80 -34.03
N GLY A 175 -38.92 0.85 -33.72
CA GLY A 175 -38.23 0.09 -34.79
C GLY A 175 -36.73 0.09 -34.56
N GLY A 176 -35.98 -0.61 -35.37
CA GLY A 176 -34.54 -0.58 -35.34
C GLY A 176 -34.01 0.45 -36.32
N ASP A 177 -33.68 1.63 -35.83
CA ASP A 177 -33.36 2.79 -36.63
C ASP A 177 -31.85 2.92 -36.89
N PHE A 178 -31.52 3.59 -37.94
CA PHE A 178 -30.16 3.97 -38.29
C PHE A 178 -30.05 5.48 -38.32
N ILE A 179 -29.37 6.03 -37.32
CA ILE A 179 -29.29 7.48 -37.10
C ILE A 179 -27.86 7.96 -37.27
N LEU A 180 -27.64 8.99 -38.04
CA LEU A 180 -26.41 9.72 -38.15
C LEU A 180 -26.74 11.21 -37.89
N SER A 181 -26.38 11.73 -36.72
CA SER A 181 -26.73 13.13 -36.42
C SER A 181 -25.86 14.11 -37.18
N GLY A 182 -24.55 14.10 -36.94
CA GLY A 182 -23.65 14.84 -37.83
C GLY A 182 -22.63 15.72 -37.16
N GLU A 183 -22.54 16.96 -37.58
CA GLU A 183 -21.68 18.00 -36.99
C GLU A 183 -22.55 18.98 -36.22
N GLY A 184 -22.26 19.25 -34.98
CA GLY A 184 -23.02 20.14 -34.09
C GLY A 184 -23.41 19.46 -32.81
N ASP A 185 -23.90 20.21 -31.84
CA ASP A 185 -24.34 19.66 -30.57
C ASP A 185 -25.77 19.11 -30.73
N ASP A 186 -25.89 17.81 -30.96
CA ASP A 186 -27.13 17.17 -31.37
C ASP A 186 -27.90 16.55 -30.19
N PHE A 187 -29.22 16.47 -30.30
CA PHE A 187 -30.09 15.67 -29.47
C PHE A 187 -30.66 14.49 -30.26
N VAL A 188 -30.38 13.28 -29.77
CA VAL A 188 -30.82 12.05 -30.45
C VAL A 188 -31.57 11.14 -29.48
N GLU A 189 -32.76 10.68 -29.88
CA GLU A 189 -33.53 9.64 -29.19
C GLU A 189 -33.82 8.50 -30.19
N GLY A 190 -33.23 7.31 -29.94
CA GLY A 190 -33.49 6.13 -30.77
C GLY A 190 -34.92 5.67 -30.61
N GLY A 191 -35.32 5.40 -29.39
CA GLY A 191 -36.70 5.07 -29.03
C GLY A 191 -36.91 3.63 -28.68
N GLY A 192 -37.64 2.90 -29.45
CA GLY A 192 -37.87 1.48 -29.17
C GLY A 192 -37.46 0.58 -30.31
N GLY A 193 -36.67 -0.42 -30.01
CA GLY A 193 -36.12 -1.30 -30.99
C GLY A 193 -34.61 -1.42 -30.89
N ASN A 194 -33.95 -1.94 -31.89
CA ASN A 194 -32.50 -2.07 -31.87
C ASN A 194 -31.89 -1.01 -32.78
N ASP A 195 -31.40 0.06 -32.21
CA ASP A 195 -30.97 1.24 -32.97
C ASP A 195 -29.46 1.25 -33.21
N VAL A 196 -29.04 1.93 -34.24
CA VAL A 196 -27.63 2.23 -34.50
C VAL A 196 -27.50 3.73 -34.66
N ILE A 197 -26.84 4.35 -33.68
CA ILE A 197 -26.71 5.80 -33.61
C ILE A 197 -25.23 6.19 -33.73
N GLN A 198 -24.93 7.14 -34.60
CA GLN A 198 -23.61 7.75 -34.73
C GLN A 198 -23.76 9.28 -34.70
N ALA A 199 -23.21 9.90 -33.66
CA ALA A 199 -23.38 11.32 -33.47
C ALA A 199 -22.34 12.16 -34.22
N PHE A 200 -21.12 11.75 -34.32
CA PHE A 200 -19.98 12.34 -35.04
C PHE A 200 -19.27 13.47 -34.31
N GLY A 201 -19.79 14.64 -34.27
CA GLY A 201 -18.99 15.71 -33.67
C GLY A 201 -19.78 16.91 -33.24
N GLY A 202 -19.53 17.28 -32.00
CA GLY A 202 -20.23 18.21 -31.15
C GLY A 202 -20.33 17.62 -29.76
N ASP A 203 -20.87 18.35 -28.83
CA ASP A 203 -21.20 17.81 -27.52
C ASP A 203 -22.66 17.29 -27.56
N ASP A 204 -22.82 15.99 -27.80
CA ASP A 204 -24.10 15.38 -28.15
C ASP A 204 -24.86 14.82 -26.92
N GLU A 205 -26.20 14.83 -26.98
CA GLU A 205 -27.07 14.19 -26.00
C GLU A 205 -27.87 13.07 -26.67
N ILE A 206 -27.56 11.78 -26.32
CA ILE A 206 -27.99 10.59 -27.01
C ILE A 206 -28.72 9.65 -26.04
N PHE A 207 -29.90 9.21 -26.45
CA PHE A 207 -30.69 8.21 -25.74
C PHE A 207 -31.00 7.05 -26.70
N GLY A 208 -30.57 5.83 -26.31
CA GLY A 208 -30.91 4.63 -27.06
C GLY A 208 -32.39 4.27 -26.93
N GLY A 209 -32.80 3.98 -25.70
CA GLY A 209 -34.20 3.71 -25.36
C GLY A 209 -34.46 2.28 -24.94
N ASP A 210 -35.53 1.67 -25.53
CA ASP A 210 -35.81 0.24 -25.29
C ASP A 210 -35.18 -0.60 -26.39
N GLY A 211 -34.29 -1.51 -26.07
CA GLY A 211 -33.80 -2.42 -27.08
C GLY A 211 -32.31 -2.73 -26.95
N ARG A 212 -31.74 -3.27 -28.00
CA ARG A 212 -30.30 -3.45 -28.08
C ARG A 212 -29.72 -2.41 -29.02
N ASP A 213 -29.13 -1.42 -28.44
CA ASP A 213 -28.64 -0.28 -29.16
C ASP A 213 -27.13 -0.31 -29.36
N GLU A 214 -26.66 0.27 -30.47
CA GLU A 214 -25.25 0.45 -30.78
C GLU A 214 -25.01 1.94 -31.00
N ILE A 215 -24.37 2.60 -30.01
CA ILE A 215 -24.25 4.06 -29.93
C ILE A 215 -22.80 4.48 -30.04
N PHE A 216 -22.51 5.47 -30.83
CA PHE A 216 -21.20 6.10 -30.99
C PHE A 216 -21.34 7.61 -30.85
N GLY A 217 -20.74 8.19 -29.76
CA GLY A 217 -20.62 9.64 -29.61
C GLY A 217 -19.64 10.22 -30.63
N GLN A 218 -18.47 9.72 -30.71
CA GLN A 218 -17.31 10.03 -31.55
C GLN A 218 -16.49 11.22 -31.08
N LEU A 219 -16.69 12.43 -31.51
CA LEU A 219 -15.90 13.61 -31.16
C LEU A 219 -16.74 14.59 -30.36
N GLY A 220 -16.31 14.93 -29.17
CA GLY A 220 -17.01 15.88 -28.32
C GLY A 220 -17.14 15.36 -26.91
N ASN A 221 -17.77 16.11 -26.03
CA ASN A 221 -18.07 15.59 -24.70
C ASN A 221 -19.54 15.16 -24.69
N ASP A 222 -19.77 13.92 -24.97
CA ASP A 222 -21.08 13.40 -25.24
C ASP A 222 -21.78 12.90 -23.95
N ARG A 223 -23.10 12.98 -23.98
CA ARG A 223 -23.94 12.33 -22.98
C ARG A 223 -24.70 11.20 -23.65
N ILE A 224 -24.42 9.97 -23.27
CA ILE A 224 -25.02 8.76 -23.80
C ILE A 224 -25.82 8.04 -22.71
N ASP A 225 -27.05 7.67 -23.02
CA ASP A 225 -27.90 6.86 -22.16
C ASP A 225 -28.42 5.68 -23.01
N GLY A 226 -27.96 4.46 -22.72
CA GLY A 226 -28.38 3.25 -23.45
C GLY A 226 -29.83 2.94 -23.22
N GLY A 227 -30.27 2.88 -21.94
CA GLY A 227 -31.66 2.65 -21.57
C GLY A 227 -31.95 1.23 -21.10
N ASP A 228 -33.02 0.63 -21.58
CA ASP A 228 -33.35 -0.77 -21.29
C ASP A 228 -32.86 -1.65 -22.46
N GLY A 229 -31.89 -2.53 -22.18
CA GLY A 229 -31.42 -3.42 -23.22
C GLY A 229 -30.01 -3.95 -23.03
N LEU A 230 -29.52 -4.64 -24.05
CA LEU A 230 -28.13 -5.14 -24.07
C LEU A 230 -27.32 -4.22 -25.00
N ASP A 231 -26.90 -3.10 -24.51
CA ASP A 231 -26.39 -2.02 -25.31
C ASP A 231 -24.90 -2.07 -25.57
N ILE A 232 -24.46 -1.42 -26.62
CA ILE A 232 -23.04 -1.26 -26.94
C ILE A 232 -22.78 0.23 -27.14
N LEU A 233 -22.09 0.82 -26.18
CA LEU A 233 -21.93 2.26 -26.10
C LEU A 233 -20.45 2.65 -26.25
N PHE A 234 -20.18 3.62 -27.10
CA PHE A 234 -18.86 4.18 -27.34
C PHE A 234 -18.91 5.70 -27.19
N GLY A 235 -18.15 6.26 -26.21
CA GLY A 235 -17.90 7.69 -26.15
C GLY A 235 -16.97 8.13 -27.29
N ASN A 236 -15.82 7.55 -27.41
CA ASN A 236 -14.66 7.73 -28.28
C ASN A 236 -13.77 8.91 -27.85
N ASP A 237 -13.78 10.08 -28.58
CA ASP A 237 -12.88 11.20 -28.27
C ASP A 237 -13.63 12.28 -27.49
N GLY A 238 -13.33 12.49 -26.23
CA GLY A 238 -13.97 13.53 -25.41
C GLY A 238 -14.06 13.18 -23.95
N ASN A 239 -14.67 14.03 -23.13
CA ASN A 239 -14.98 13.69 -21.76
C ASN A 239 -16.46 13.35 -21.68
N ASP A 240 -16.75 12.08 -21.78
CA ASP A 240 -18.10 11.61 -21.99
C ASP A 240 -18.81 11.25 -20.69
N VAL A 241 -20.13 11.34 -20.72
CA VAL A 241 -20.99 10.83 -19.65
C VAL A 241 -21.86 9.72 -20.22
N ILE A 242 -21.58 8.48 -19.81
CA ILE A 242 -22.23 7.30 -20.34
C ILE A 242 -23.01 6.59 -19.24
N ILE A 243 -24.26 6.28 -19.54
CA ILE A 243 -25.16 5.52 -18.68
C ILE A 243 -25.57 4.27 -19.47
N GLY A 244 -25.26 3.08 -18.96
CA GLY A 244 -25.68 1.81 -19.55
C GLY A 244 -27.20 1.64 -19.43
N GLY A 245 -27.63 1.47 -18.18
CA GLY A 245 -29.05 1.40 -17.86
C GLY A 245 -29.44 0.15 -17.10
N ASN A 246 -30.39 -0.59 -17.65
CA ASN A 246 -30.76 -1.90 -17.12
C ASN A 246 -30.33 -2.98 -18.11
N ASP A 247 -30.11 -4.19 -17.61
CA ASP A 247 -29.57 -5.32 -18.38
C ASP A 247 -28.06 -5.18 -18.71
N PRO A 248 -27.40 -6.27 -19.10
CA PRO A 248 -25.95 -6.29 -19.34
C PRO A 248 -25.50 -5.48 -20.56
N ASP A 249 -24.61 -4.54 -20.37
CA ASP A 249 -24.10 -3.63 -21.37
C ASP A 249 -22.61 -3.79 -21.68
N ASP A 250 -22.20 -3.42 -22.90
CA ASP A 250 -20.80 -3.30 -23.31
C ASP A 250 -20.49 -1.80 -23.50
N ILE A 251 -19.66 -1.19 -22.61
CA ILE A 251 -19.42 0.25 -22.57
C ILE A 251 -17.94 0.56 -22.78
N PHE A 252 -17.66 1.52 -23.65
CA PHE A 252 -16.33 2.02 -23.95
C PHE A 252 -16.31 3.54 -23.90
N GLY A 253 -15.60 4.13 -22.90
CA GLY A 253 -15.41 5.58 -22.80
C GLY A 253 -14.61 6.09 -23.99
N GLY A 254 -13.32 5.89 -24.01
CA GLY A 254 -12.46 6.20 -25.15
C GLY A 254 -11.24 7.01 -24.80
N ASP A 255 -11.03 8.12 -25.51
CA ASP A 255 -9.97 9.08 -25.22
C ASP A 255 -10.58 10.25 -24.43
N GLY A 256 -10.19 10.48 -23.18
CA GLY A 256 -10.68 11.60 -22.37
C GLY A 256 -11.03 11.19 -20.95
N ASN A 257 -11.52 12.12 -20.15
CA ASN A 257 -11.91 11.81 -18.78
C ASN A 257 -13.40 11.52 -18.72
N ASP A 258 -13.74 10.26 -18.72
CA ASP A 258 -15.10 9.81 -18.86
C ASP A 258 -15.79 9.55 -17.53
N THR A 259 -17.09 9.67 -17.51
CA THR A 259 -17.94 9.30 -16.38
C THR A 259 -18.94 8.26 -16.83
N ILE A 260 -18.77 7.03 -16.34
CA ILE A 260 -19.53 5.87 -16.75
C ILE A 260 -20.31 5.31 -15.57
N ASP A 261 -21.63 5.19 -15.75
CA ASP A 261 -22.51 4.47 -14.84
C ASP A 261 -23.16 3.32 -15.61
N ALA A 262 -22.64 2.10 -15.42
CA ALA A 262 -23.14 0.94 -16.13
C ALA A 262 -24.57 0.56 -15.70
N GLY A 263 -24.85 0.63 -14.39
CA GLY A 263 -26.20 0.54 -13.86
C GLY A 263 -26.57 -0.80 -13.29
N ALA A 264 -27.42 -1.54 -13.95
CA ALA A 264 -27.82 -2.86 -13.47
C ALA A 264 -27.66 -3.90 -14.57
N GLY A 265 -26.84 -4.86 -14.35
CA GLY A 265 -26.55 -5.86 -15.36
C GLY A 265 -25.38 -6.72 -14.92
N ASN A 266 -24.77 -7.40 -15.86
CA ASN A 266 -23.41 -7.89 -15.73
C ASN A 266 -22.65 -7.21 -16.86
N ASP A 267 -22.07 -6.09 -16.54
CA ASP A 267 -21.61 -5.13 -17.51
C ASP A 267 -20.11 -5.30 -17.83
N ASP A 268 -19.74 -4.99 -19.07
CA ASP A 268 -18.33 -4.97 -19.52
C ASP A 268 -17.95 -3.54 -19.86
N VAL A 269 -17.16 -2.89 -18.99
CA VAL A 269 -16.83 -1.47 -19.09
C VAL A 269 -15.34 -1.27 -19.29
N VAL A 270 -15.00 -0.42 -20.24
CA VAL A 270 -13.64 0.05 -20.47
C VAL A 270 -13.65 1.58 -20.49
N GLY A 271 -12.96 2.21 -19.54
CA GLY A 271 -12.78 3.67 -19.47
C GLY A 271 -12.00 4.17 -20.67
N GLY A 272 -10.72 3.93 -20.72
CA GLY A 272 -9.89 4.26 -21.87
C GLY A 272 -8.64 5.04 -21.51
N ASP A 273 -8.30 6.04 -22.33
CA ASP A 273 -7.19 6.94 -22.05
C ASP A 273 -7.73 8.16 -21.30
N GLY A 274 -7.35 8.38 -20.05
CA GLY A 274 -7.75 9.56 -19.26
C GLY A 274 -8.09 9.23 -17.82
N ASP A 275 -8.35 10.23 -16.99
CA ASP A 275 -8.74 10.01 -15.59
C ASP A 275 -10.26 9.75 -15.54
N ASP A 276 -10.67 8.49 -15.48
CA ASP A 276 -12.04 8.07 -15.60
C ASP A 276 -12.76 7.85 -14.27
N VAL A 277 -14.08 7.98 -14.29
CA VAL A 277 -14.96 7.64 -13.17
C VAL A 277 -15.94 6.57 -13.61
N ILE A 278 -15.77 5.34 -13.11
CA ILE A 278 -16.53 4.16 -13.51
C ILE A 278 -17.32 3.61 -12.33
N SER A 279 -18.60 3.36 -12.56
CA SER A 279 -19.47 2.63 -11.64
C SER A 279 -20.08 1.44 -12.34
N GLY A 280 -19.86 0.21 -11.82
CA GLY A 280 -20.51 -1.00 -12.32
C GLY A 280 -21.99 -1.04 -11.91
N GLY A 281 -22.26 -0.83 -10.62
CA GLY A 281 -23.62 -0.73 -10.09
C GLY A 281 -24.10 -2.01 -9.44
N THR A 282 -25.03 -2.72 -10.04
CA THR A 282 -25.47 -4.01 -9.51
C THR A 282 -25.31 -5.11 -10.55
N GLY A 283 -24.64 -6.17 -10.19
CA GLY A 283 -24.39 -7.28 -11.11
C GLY A 283 -23.03 -7.89 -10.88
N ASN A 284 -22.54 -8.67 -11.82
CA ASN A 284 -21.17 -9.15 -11.77
C ASN A 284 -20.44 -8.53 -12.95
N ASP A 285 -19.76 -7.46 -12.65
CA ASP A 285 -19.26 -6.55 -13.65
C ASP A 285 -17.77 -6.78 -13.99
N MET A 286 -17.39 -6.49 -15.21
CA MET A 286 -16.00 -6.43 -15.62
C MET A 286 -15.63 -4.99 -15.95
N LEU A 287 -14.81 -4.38 -15.10
CA LEU A 287 -14.47 -2.96 -15.21
C LEU A 287 -12.98 -2.78 -15.50
N GLN A 288 -12.65 -1.94 -16.45
CA GLN A 288 -11.27 -1.62 -16.81
C GLN A 288 -11.10 -0.11 -16.91
N GLY A 289 -10.19 0.48 -16.08
CA GLY A 289 -9.79 1.89 -16.20
C GLY A 289 -8.94 2.12 -17.43
N THR A 290 -7.81 1.53 -17.52
CA THR A 290 -6.74 1.44 -18.51
C THR A 290 -5.61 2.45 -18.31
N ASP A 291 -5.57 3.59 -19.01
CA ASP A 291 -4.50 4.61 -18.87
C ASP A 291 -5.07 5.87 -18.20
N GLY A 292 -4.64 6.18 -16.97
CA GLY A 292 -5.12 7.37 -16.25
C GLY A 292 -5.12 7.17 -14.75
N ASN A 293 -5.61 8.15 -14.00
CA ASN A 293 -5.82 7.95 -12.55
C ASN A 293 -7.32 7.77 -12.34
N ASP A 294 -7.74 6.53 -12.37
CA ASP A 294 -9.13 6.17 -12.45
C ASP A 294 -9.81 6.05 -11.08
N THR A 295 -11.10 6.30 -11.06
CA THR A 295 -11.95 6.06 -9.89
C THR A 295 -13.00 5.04 -10.28
N ILE A 296 -12.87 3.82 -9.73
CA ILE A 296 -13.71 2.68 -10.12
C ILE A 296 -14.48 2.16 -8.91
N ASN A 297 -15.76 1.96 -9.09
CA ASN A 297 -16.63 1.35 -8.08
C ASN A 297 -17.36 0.15 -8.71
N GLY A 298 -17.10 -1.05 -8.19
CA GLY A 298 -17.79 -2.26 -8.62
C GLY A 298 -19.28 -2.21 -8.29
N GLY A 299 -19.59 -2.15 -7.01
CA GLY A 299 -20.97 -2.04 -6.52
C GLY A 299 -21.45 -3.29 -5.80
N ASP A 300 -22.64 -3.76 -6.14
CA ASP A 300 -23.17 -5.01 -5.60
C ASP A 300 -22.87 -6.16 -6.57
N GLY A 301 -22.04 -7.12 -6.24
CA GLY A 301 -21.82 -8.20 -7.17
C GLY A 301 -20.60 -9.08 -6.93
N LEU A 302 -20.17 -9.74 -7.97
CA LEU A 302 -18.90 -10.47 -8.02
C LEU A 302 -18.07 -9.83 -9.13
N ASP A 303 -17.39 -8.77 -8.79
CA ASP A 303 -16.82 -7.90 -9.78
C ASP A 303 -15.37 -8.26 -10.12
N VAL A 304 -15.00 -7.99 -11.34
CA VAL A 304 -13.60 -8.11 -11.79
C VAL A 304 -13.12 -6.76 -12.27
N ILE A 305 -12.20 -6.16 -11.52
CA ILE A 305 -11.76 -4.80 -11.75
C ILE A 305 -10.27 -4.78 -12.13
N PHE A 306 -9.95 -4.15 -13.23
CA PHE A 306 -8.60 -3.84 -13.67
C PHE A 306 -8.43 -2.32 -13.71
N ALA A 307 -7.71 -1.75 -12.75
CA ALA A 307 -7.53 -0.31 -12.70
C ALA A 307 -6.66 0.17 -13.88
N GLY A 308 -5.42 -0.27 -13.96
CA GLY A 308 -4.66 -0.04 -15.18
C GLY A 308 -3.29 0.59 -14.98
N ASN A 309 -3.03 1.67 -15.68
CA ASN A 309 -1.83 2.47 -15.49
C ASN A 309 -2.23 3.81 -14.87
N GLY A 310 -1.69 4.14 -13.75
CA GLY A 310 -2.00 5.39 -13.07
C GLY A 310 -2.06 5.21 -11.58
N ASN A 311 -2.54 6.22 -10.86
CA ASN A 311 -2.74 6.06 -9.43
C ASN A 311 -4.24 6.01 -9.17
N ASP A 312 -4.74 4.81 -9.08
CA ASP A 312 -6.16 4.52 -9.17
C ASP A 312 -6.84 4.45 -7.79
N GLN A 313 -8.11 4.72 -7.78
CA GLN A 313 -8.97 4.55 -6.62
C GLN A 313 -10.05 3.52 -6.96
N VAL A 314 -9.96 2.34 -6.34
CA VAL A 314 -10.89 1.25 -6.60
C VAL A 314 -11.66 0.89 -5.34
N ASN A 315 -12.93 0.68 -5.51
CA ASN A 315 -13.85 0.18 -4.51
C ASN A 315 -14.59 -1.04 -5.09
N GLY A 316 -14.34 -2.26 -4.57
CA GLY A 316 -15.05 -3.45 -4.98
C GLY A 316 -16.52 -3.36 -4.68
N GLY A 317 -16.88 -3.22 -3.42
CA GLY A 317 -18.24 -3.06 -2.96
C GLY A 317 -18.75 -4.20 -2.11
N ASP A 318 -20.02 -4.60 -2.30
CA ASP A 318 -20.57 -5.77 -1.62
C ASP A 318 -20.42 -6.99 -2.57
N GLY A 319 -19.66 -7.98 -2.15
CA GLY A 319 -19.54 -9.18 -2.99
C GLY A 319 -18.21 -9.90 -2.81
N ILE A 320 -17.89 -10.77 -3.72
CA ILE A 320 -16.55 -11.40 -3.76
C ILE A 320 -15.84 -10.86 -5.00
N ASP A 321 -14.96 -9.94 -4.79
CA ASP A 321 -14.39 -9.18 -5.87
C ASP A 321 -12.96 -9.60 -6.21
N SER A 322 -12.56 -9.33 -7.44
CA SER A 322 -11.19 -9.52 -7.91
C SER A 322 -10.67 -8.20 -8.44
N ILE A 323 -9.80 -7.55 -7.67
CA ILE A 323 -9.30 -6.22 -7.96
C ILE A 323 -7.82 -6.29 -8.33
N PHE A 324 -7.46 -5.64 -9.41
CA PHE A 324 -6.09 -5.55 -9.93
C PHE A 324 -5.73 -4.08 -10.19
N GLY A 325 -4.83 -3.51 -9.36
CA GLY A 325 -4.30 -2.16 -9.53
C GLY A 325 -3.43 -2.04 -10.78
N GLN A 326 -2.50 -2.94 -10.94
CA GLN A 326 -1.53 -3.10 -12.02
C GLN A 326 -0.33 -2.15 -11.88
N ASN A 327 -0.29 -1.00 -12.51
CA ASN A 327 0.85 -0.09 -12.47
C ASN A 327 0.44 1.27 -11.90
N GLY A 328 1.08 1.69 -10.87
CA GLY A 328 0.80 2.98 -10.23
C GLY A 328 0.83 2.89 -8.73
N ASN A 329 0.44 3.93 -8.06
CA ASN A 329 0.28 3.89 -6.61
C ASN A 329 -1.22 3.91 -6.31
N ASP A 330 -1.77 2.74 -6.13
CA ASP A 330 -3.19 2.53 -6.13
C ASP A 330 -3.80 2.48 -4.72
N ASN A 331 -5.06 2.83 -4.62
CA ASN A 331 -5.83 2.68 -3.40
C ASN A 331 -7.04 1.77 -3.67
N LEU A 332 -6.94 0.53 -3.15
CA LEU A 332 -7.84 -0.57 -3.49
C LEU A 332 -8.60 -1.03 -2.26
N LEU A 333 -9.91 -1.00 -2.32
CA LEU A 333 -10.81 -1.43 -1.25
C LEU A 333 -11.67 -2.60 -1.71
N GLY A 334 -11.65 -3.71 -0.95
CA GLY A 334 -12.59 -4.82 -1.13
C GLY A 334 -13.97 -4.50 -0.59
N ASN A 335 -14.05 -4.01 0.63
CA ASN A 335 -15.19 -3.76 1.51
C ASN A 335 -15.86 -5.01 2.04
N GLY A 336 -16.81 -5.58 1.37
CA GLY A 336 -17.60 -6.68 1.95
C GLY A 336 -17.67 -7.91 1.10
N GLY A 337 -17.06 -8.97 1.59
CA GLY A 337 -16.97 -10.18 0.85
C GLY A 337 -15.66 -10.91 1.12
N ASN A 338 -15.33 -11.87 0.30
CA ASN A 338 -14.04 -12.54 0.40
C ASN A 338 -13.23 -12.17 -0.84
N ASP A 339 -12.51 -11.07 -0.74
CA ASP A 339 -11.96 -10.39 -1.88
C ASP A 339 -10.56 -10.85 -2.25
N HIS A 340 -10.21 -10.69 -3.51
CA HIS A 340 -8.88 -10.89 -4.03
C HIS A 340 -8.34 -9.58 -4.57
N ILE A 341 -7.38 -8.97 -3.88
CA ILE A 341 -6.86 -7.66 -4.22
C ILE A 341 -5.37 -7.76 -4.54
N PHE A 342 -4.99 -7.27 -5.70
CA PHE A 342 -3.62 -7.24 -6.20
C PHE A 342 -3.25 -5.80 -6.53
N GLY A 343 -2.25 -5.23 -5.81
CA GLY A 343 -1.72 -3.90 -6.09
C GLY A 343 -0.99 -3.87 -7.42
N GLY A 344 0.13 -4.51 -7.49
CA GLY A 344 0.87 -4.69 -8.73
C GLY A 344 2.25 -4.07 -8.70
N ALA A 345 2.45 -2.97 -9.37
CA ALA A 345 3.73 -2.27 -9.35
C ALA A 345 3.54 -0.81 -8.94
N GLY A 346 4.16 -0.41 -7.87
CA GLY A 346 4.02 0.92 -7.28
C GLY A 346 3.94 0.85 -5.78
N SER A 347 3.53 1.91 -5.15
CA SER A 347 3.31 1.90 -3.71
C SER A 347 1.82 1.96 -3.43
N ASP A 348 1.26 0.80 -3.15
CA ASP A 348 -0.16 0.58 -3.14
C ASP A 348 -0.76 0.57 -1.73
N GLN A 349 -2.04 0.83 -1.64
CA GLN A 349 -2.80 0.72 -0.41
C GLN A 349 -3.99 -0.23 -0.63
N LEU A 350 -3.95 -1.39 0.02
CA LEU A 350 -4.93 -2.45 -0.13
C LEU A 350 -5.70 -2.64 1.18
N PHE A 351 -7.01 -2.66 1.12
CA PHE A 351 -7.89 -2.83 2.27
C PHE A 351 -8.94 -3.89 1.98
N GLY A 352 -8.90 -5.02 2.70
CA GLY A 352 -9.91 -6.08 2.61
C GLY A 352 -11.22 -5.66 3.26
N GLN A 353 -11.14 -5.21 4.50
CA GLN A 353 -12.18 -4.79 5.44
C GLN A 353 -12.97 -5.94 6.06
N SER A 354 -13.96 -6.51 5.42
CA SER A 354 -14.76 -7.58 6.01
C SER A 354 -14.92 -8.78 5.09
N GLY A 355 -14.48 -9.90 5.56
CA GLY A 355 -14.45 -11.14 4.81
C GLY A 355 -13.15 -11.91 5.03
N PHE A 356 -12.99 -12.99 4.31
CA PHE A 356 -11.73 -13.72 4.25
C PHE A 356 -10.97 -13.29 3.01
N ASP A 357 -10.16 -12.29 3.15
CA ASP A 357 -9.57 -11.60 2.02
C ASP A 357 -8.18 -12.13 1.67
N VAL A 358 -7.80 -11.95 0.42
CA VAL A 358 -6.44 -12.22 -0.06
C VAL A 358 -5.89 -10.97 -0.69
N LEU A 359 -4.93 -10.34 -0.02
CA LEU A 359 -4.29 -9.12 -0.46
C LEU A 359 -2.85 -9.40 -0.90
N ARG A 360 -2.44 -8.80 -1.98
CA ARG A 360 -1.09 -8.91 -2.50
C ARG A 360 -0.58 -7.56 -3.00
N GLY A 361 0.47 -7.03 -2.38
CA GLY A 361 1.06 -5.74 -2.72
C GLY A 361 1.71 -5.76 -4.09
N GLY A 362 2.80 -6.47 -4.23
CA GLY A 362 3.51 -6.64 -5.49
C GLY A 362 4.91 -6.06 -5.46
N ASP A 363 5.27 -5.27 -6.49
CA ASP A 363 6.56 -4.58 -6.50
C ASP A 363 6.36 -3.17 -5.91
N GLY A 364 6.94 -2.84 -4.79
CA GLY A 364 6.85 -1.47 -4.27
C GLY A 364 6.98 -1.36 -2.76
N VAL A 365 6.49 -0.29 -2.22
CA VAL A 365 6.36 -0.12 -0.77
C VAL A 365 4.87 -0.01 -0.47
N ASP A 366 4.31 -1.10 -0.03
CA ASP A 366 2.87 -1.27 0.00
C ASP A 366 2.30 -1.21 1.43
N ARG A 367 1.04 -0.90 1.51
CA ARG A 367 0.26 -0.98 2.74
C ARG A 367 -0.91 -1.92 2.54
N LEU A 368 -0.94 -3.02 3.28
CA LEU A 368 -2.01 -4.00 3.26
C LEU A 368 -2.72 -4.02 4.62
N GLU A 369 -4.02 -4.01 4.62
CA GLU A 369 -4.85 -4.13 5.82
C GLU A 369 -5.99 -5.11 5.55
N GLY A 370 -5.94 -6.28 6.22
CA GLY A 370 -6.94 -7.33 6.06
C GLY A 370 -8.30 -6.90 6.57
N GLY A 371 -8.37 -6.64 7.86
CA GLY A 371 -9.56 -6.06 8.48
C GLY A 371 -10.21 -6.94 9.52
N ASN A 372 -11.39 -7.46 9.25
CA ASN A 372 -12.03 -8.42 10.14
C ASN A 372 -12.02 -9.81 9.48
N GLU A 373 -12.14 -10.87 10.31
CA GLU A 373 -12.05 -12.26 9.91
C GLU A 373 -10.61 -12.65 9.53
N ALA A 374 -10.41 -13.86 9.02
CA ALA A 374 -9.10 -14.43 8.83
C ALA A 374 -8.56 -14.18 7.41
N ASP A 375 -7.58 -13.34 7.29
CA ASP A 375 -7.08 -12.85 6.03
C ASP A 375 -5.72 -13.45 5.62
N ARG A 376 -5.34 -13.24 4.38
CA ARG A 376 -4.03 -13.60 3.84
C ARG A 376 -3.39 -12.42 3.12
N LEU A 377 -2.30 -11.92 3.67
CA LEU A 377 -1.59 -10.77 3.15
C LEU A 377 -0.20 -11.16 2.64
N PHE A 378 0.17 -10.65 1.49
CA PHE A 378 1.48 -10.84 0.88
C PHE A 378 2.05 -9.47 0.48
N GLY A 379 3.18 -9.06 1.09
CA GLY A 379 3.90 -7.84 0.70
C GLY A 379 4.51 -7.98 -0.69
N ASP A 380 5.12 -9.09 -0.96
CA ASP A 380 5.92 -9.47 -2.14
C ASP A 380 7.28 -8.76 -2.17
N GLY A 381 7.42 -7.61 -2.66
CA GLY A 381 8.73 -6.99 -2.79
C GLY A 381 8.79 -5.50 -2.57
N GLY A 382 9.52 -5.10 -1.57
CA GLY A 382 9.64 -3.73 -1.08
C GLY A 382 9.63 -3.72 0.43
N ASP A 383 9.74 -2.55 1.04
CA ASP A 383 9.65 -2.41 2.48
C ASP A 383 8.18 -2.15 2.86
N ASP A 384 7.42 -3.22 3.16
CA ASP A 384 5.96 -3.19 3.22
C ASP A 384 5.39 -3.02 4.64
N LEU A 385 4.14 -2.58 4.71
CA LEU A 385 3.34 -2.53 5.93
C LEU A 385 2.14 -3.46 5.81
N LEU A 386 2.13 -4.55 6.58
CA LEU A 386 1.04 -5.51 6.65
C LEU A 386 0.33 -5.42 8.00
N ILE A 387 -0.97 -5.36 7.99
CA ILE A 387 -1.83 -5.34 9.19
C ILE A 387 -2.93 -6.38 8.98
N GLY A 388 -2.90 -7.46 9.79
CA GLY A 388 -3.94 -8.49 9.75
C GLY A 388 -5.27 -7.94 10.20
N GLY A 389 -5.31 -7.50 11.44
CA GLY A 389 -6.49 -6.86 12.03
C GLY A 389 -7.17 -7.74 13.07
N ALA A 390 -8.35 -8.21 12.80
CA ALA A 390 -9.05 -9.10 13.71
C ALA A 390 -9.39 -10.42 13.01
N GLY A 391 -8.74 -11.46 13.40
CA GLY A 391 -8.91 -12.74 12.75
C GLY A 391 -7.84 -13.71 13.19
N ASN A 392 -7.66 -14.78 12.45
CA ASN A 392 -6.44 -15.58 12.54
C ASN A 392 -5.77 -15.48 11.19
N ASP A 393 -4.87 -14.54 11.08
CA ASP A 393 -4.36 -14.06 9.81
C ASP A 393 -3.08 -14.78 9.37
N GLU A 394 -2.85 -14.86 8.08
CA GLU A 394 -1.61 -15.33 7.49
C GLU A 394 -0.90 -14.16 6.78
N LEU A 395 0.23 -13.70 7.31
CA LEU A 395 0.94 -12.51 6.82
C LEU A 395 2.35 -12.89 6.34
N PHE A 396 2.69 -12.49 5.14
CA PHE A 396 3.95 -12.78 4.48
C PHE A 396 4.58 -11.50 3.95
N GLY A 397 5.70 -11.05 4.54
CA GLY A 397 6.49 -9.93 4.03
C GLY A 397 7.15 -10.27 2.71
N LEU A 398 7.87 -11.35 2.67
CA LEU A 398 8.63 -11.97 1.57
C LEU A 398 9.97 -11.28 1.32
N THR A 399 10.05 -10.16 0.65
CA THR A 399 11.34 -9.51 0.37
C THR A 399 11.30 -8.02 0.62
N GLY A 400 12.10 -7.54 1.49
CA GLY A 400 12.15 -6.15 1.94
C GLY A 400 12.35 -6.07 3.43
N ASN A 401 12.39 -4.89 3.98
CA ASN A 401 12.38 -4.71 5.43
C ASN A 401 10.96 -4.36 5.85
N ASP A 402 10.22 -5.39 6.21
CA ASP A 402 8.79 -5.31 6.38
C ASP A 402 8.37 -4.96 7.81
N LEU A 403 7.25 -4.29 7.92
CA LEU A 403 6.61 -3.99 9.19
C LEU A 403 5.26 -4.71 9.25
N ILE A 404 5.15 -5.74 10.11
CA ILE A 404 4.00 -6.64 10.13
C ILE A 404 3.33 -6.65 11.50
N PHE A 405 2.02 -6.50 11.51
CA PHE A 405 1.17 -6.55 12.70
C PHE A 405 0.06 -7.60 12.51
N GLY A 406 0.00 -8.61 13.39
CA GLY A 406 -1.14 -9.53 13.47
C GLY A 406 -2.36 -8.87 14.08
N GLU A 407 -2.18 -8.16 15.17
CA GLU A 407 -3.15 -7.48 16.04
C GLU A 407 -3.99 -8.42 16.89
N LEU A 408 -5.19 -8.79 16.51
CA LEU A 408 -6.11 -9.62 17.29
C LEU A 408 -6.34 -10.97 16.62
N GLY A 409 -5.94 -12.05 17.23
CA GLY A 409 -6.15 -13.37 16.68
C GLY A 409 -5.03 -14.33 17.05
N ASN A 410 -5.03 -15.51 16.45
CA ASN A 410 -3.84 -16.36 16.49
C ASN A 410 -3.25 -16.34 15.09
N ASP A 411 -2.26 -15.51 14.94
CA ASP A 411 -1.76 -15.13 13.65
C ASP A 411 -0.51 -15.92 13.25
N SER A 412 -0.30 -16.05 11.94
CA SER A 412 0.90 -16.68 11.39
C SER A 412 1.65 -15.66 10.56
N ILE A 413 2.82 -15.23 11.04
CA ILE A 413 3.60 -14.14 10.47
C ILE A 413 4.94 -14.68 9.96
N PHE A 414 5.29 -14.33 8.74
CA PHE A 414 6.55 -14.67 8.09
C PHE A 414 7.18 -13.38 7.53
N GLY A 415 8.33 -12.98 8.07
CA GLY A 415 9.09 -11.83 7.60
C GLY A 415 9.65 -12.09 6.20
N GLY A 416 10.62 -12.96 6.12
CA GLY A 416 11.14 -13.43 4.85
C GLY A 416 12.59 -13.06 4.60
N LEU A 417 12.89 -12.19 3.67
CA LEU A 417 14.22 -11.67 3.42
C LEU A 417 14.26 -10.18 3.75
N GLY A 418 15.09 -9.76 4.63
CA GLY A 418 15.24 -8.37 5.03
C GLY A 418 15.30 -8.23 6.54
N ASP A 419 15.53 -7.03 7.04
CA ASP A 419 15.52 -6.77 8.47
C ASP A 419 14.09 -6.33 8.87
N ASP A 420 13.30 -7.27 9.39
CA ASP A 420 11.85 -7.12 9.58
C ASP A 420 11.46 -6.70 11.03
N ASP A 421 10.33 -6.00 11.19
CA ASP A 421 9.70 -5.69 12.50
C ASP A 421 8.33 -6.38 12.56
N LEU A 422 8.26 -7.50 13.30
CA LEU A 422 7.13 -8.43 13.33
C LEU A 422 6.45 -8.41 14.70
N ARG A 423 5.15 -8.22 14.74
CA ARG A 423 4.38 -8.16 15.98
C ARG A 423 3.11 -8.99 15.90
N GLY A 424 2.99 -10.01 16.77
CA GLY A 424 1.80 -10.84 16.86
C GLY A 424 0.61 -10.06 17.38
N GLY A 425 0.68 -9.60 18.61
CA GLY A 425 -0.36 -8.78 19.21
C GLY A 425 -1.10 -9.48 20.34
N ILE A 426 -2.36 -9.75 20.18
CA ILE A 426 -3.17 -10.49 21.15
C ILE A 426 -3.56 -11.82 20.54
N GLY A 427 -3.07 -12.91 21.08
CA GLY A 427 -3.38 -14.24 20.59
C GLY A 427 -2.27 -15.21 20.90
N ASN A 428 -2.37 -16.42 20.35
CA ASN A 428 -1.22 -17.32 20.38
C ASN A 428 -0.66 -17.35 18.97
N ASP A 429 0.38 -16.59 18.77
CA ASP A 429 0.90 -16.28 17.47
C ASP A 429 2.07 -17.17 17.07
N GLU A 430 2.23 -17.40 15.79
CA GLU A 430 3.34 -18.14 15.20
C GLU A 430 4.13 -17.19 14.29
N ILE A 431 5.35 -16.80 14.69
CA ILE A 431 6.14 -15.76 14.00
C ILE A 431 7.50 -16.30 13.60
N PHE A 432 7.88 -16.09 12.36
CA PHE A 432 9.17 -16.43 11.77
C PHE A 432 9.80 -15.19 11.15
N GLY A 433 11.01 -14.82 11.61
CA GLY A 433 11.83 -13.76 11.01
C GLY A 433 12.37 -14.19 9.65
N ASP A 434 12.90 -15.39 9.57
CA ASP A 434 13.59 -16.04 8.46
C ASP A 434 15.00 -15.49 8.23
N PHE A 435 15.27 -14.62 7.31
CA PHE A 435 16.60 -14.08 7.02
C PHE A 435 16.64 -12.57 7.19
N GLY A 436 17.43 -12.08 8.07
CA GLY A 436 17.59 -10.67 8.39
C GLY A 436 17.98 -10.47 9.84
N ASP A 437 18.31 -9.25 10.21
CA ASP A 437 18.44 -8.91 11.62
C ASP A 437 17.06 -8.43 12.12
N ASP A 438 16.21 -9.39 12.55
CA ASP A 438 14.79 -9.16 12.76
C ASP A 438 14.42 -8.68 14.17
N GLN A 439 13.32 -7.95 14.27
CA GLN A 439 12.71 -7.56 15.52
C GLN A 439 11.36 -8.26 15.67
N ILE A 440 11.23 -9.19 16.59
CA ILE A 440 10.03 -10.00 16.81
C ILE A 440 9.44 -9.71 18.19
N GLU A 441 8.15 -9.44 18.26
CA GLU A 441 7.38 -9.27 19.47
C GLU A 441 6.11 -10.14 19.41
N GLY A 442 6.01 -11.18 20.30
CA GLY A 442 4.82 -12.04 20.37
C GLY A 442 3.60 -11.27 20.83
N GLY A 443 3.64 -10.77 22.07
CA GLY A 443 2.58 -9.90 22.60
C GLY A 443 1.85 -10.47 23.80
N GLU A 444 0.51 -10.55 23.77
CA GLU A 444 -0.29 -11.26 24.78
C GLU A 444 -0.66 -12.65 24.24
N GLY A 445 -0.22 -13.70 24.87
CA GLY A 445 -0.59 -15.05 24.45
C GLY A 445 0.48 -16.07 24.77
N ALA A 446 0.35 -17.25 24.22
CA ALA A 446 1.39 -18.25 24.29
C ALA A 446 1.96 -18.45 22.89
N ASP A 447 3.04 -17.73 22.63
CA ASP A 447 3.54 -17.50 21.29
C ASP A 447 4.66 -18.48 20.90
N PHE A 448 4.76 -18.73 19.62
CA PHE A 448 5.83 -19.50 19.03
C PHE A 448 6.65 -18.62 18.10
N LEU A 449 7.87 -18.26 18.53
CA LEU A 449 8.70 -17.25 17.87
C LEU A 449 10.02 -17.85 17.40
N VAL A 450 10.41 -17.58 16.18
CA VAL A 450 11.61 -18.09 15.56
C VAL A 450 12.33 -17.00 14.77
N GLY A 451 13.56 -16.65 15.20
CA GLY A 451 14.41 -15.71 14.45
C GLY A 451 14.93 -16.33 13.16
N ASN A 452 15.47 -17.50 13.21
CA ASN A 452 16.14 -18.29 12.18
C ASN A 452 17.55 -17.82 11.86
N GLY A 453 17.76 -16.81 11.08
CA GLY A 453 19.10 -16.50 10.60
C GLY A 453 19.50 -15.05 10.66
N ASN A 454 20.71 -14.79 11.01
CA ASN A 454 21.32 -13.50 11.34
C ASN A 454 21.08 -13.15 12.83
N ASN A 455 21.14 -11.86 13.22
CA ASN A 455 21.11 -11.50 14.63
C ASN A 455 19.77 -10.88 15.01
N ASP A 456 18.96 -11.65 15.67
CA ASP A 456 17.57 -11.28 15.92
C ASP A 456 17.36 -10.69 17.33
N THR A 457 16.33 -9.90 17.46
CA THR A 457 15.85 -9.41 18.74
C THR A 457 14.42 -9.87 18.96
N ILE A 458 14.21 -10.79 19.90
CA ILE A 458 12.94 -11.47 20.10
C ILE A 458 12.41 -11.18 21.51
N LEU A 459 11.18 -10.73 21.59
CA LEU A 459 10.43 -10.47 22.81
C LEU A 459 9.21 -11.39 22.85
N GLY A 460 9.10 -12.26 23.85
CA GLY A 460 7.93 -13.13 24.02
C GLY A 460 6.69 -12.32 24.35
N GLY A 461 6.72 -11.65 25.47
CA GLY A 461 5.61 -10.82 25.89
C GLY A 461 4.95 -11.29 27.17
N ALA A 462 3.68 -11.48 27.10
CA ALA A 462 2.92 -12.00 28.23
C ALA A 462 2.26 -13.34 27.89
N GLY A 463 2.64 -14.38 28.56
CA GLY A 463 2.16 -15.73 28.31
C GLY A 463 3.28 -16.74 28.44
N ASN A 464 3.04 -17.97 28.06
CA ASN A 464 4.07 -18.98 28.10
C ASN A 464 4.62 -19.22 26.70
N ASP A 465 5.72 -18.60 26.40
CA ASP A 465 6.23 -18.49 25.05
C ASP A 465 7.28 -19.56 24.74
N THR A 466 7.39 -19.91 23.46
CA THR A 466 8.45 -20.78 22.98
C THR A 466 9.26 -20.02 21.94
N ILE A 467 10.52 -19.72 22.25
CA ILE A 467 11.35 -18.84 21.44
C ILE A 467 12.62 -19.56 20.99
N PHE A 468 12.93 -19.43 19.72
CA PHE A 468 14.16 -19.90 19.08
C PHE A 468 14.87 -18.71 18.44
N GLY A 469 16.12 -18.40 18.85
CA GLY A 469 16.96 -17.41 18.18
C GLY A 469 17.36 -17.90 16.80
N GLY A 470 18.25 -18.84 16.73
CA GLY A 470 18.59 -19.47 15.45
C GLY A 470 20.07 -19.55 15.17
N GLU A 471 20.51 -18.98 14.07
CA GLU A 471 21.92 -18.88 13.67
C GLU A 471 22.39 -17.43 13.93
N ASN A 472 23.59 -17.29 14.46
CA ASN A 472 24.28 -16.05 14.86
C ASN A 472 23.80 -15.46 16.20
N ASP A 473 24.27 -14.26 16.52
CA ASP A 473 24.22 -13.71 17.89
C ASP A 473 22.87 -13.02 18.16
N ASP A 474 21.98 -13.69 18.91
CA ASP A 474 20.60 -13.27 19.15
C ASP A 474 20.38 -12.62 20.52
N VAL A 475 19.32 -11.83 20.62
CA VAL A 475 18.83 -11.26 21.87
C VAL A 475 17.39 -11.72 22.12
N ILE A 476 17.20 -12.57 23.10
CA ILE A 476 15.91 -13.19 23.45
C ILE A 476 15.48 -12.69 24.84
N ASN A 477 14.21 -12.31 24.95
CA ASN A 477 13.61 -11.94 26.24
C ASN A 477 12.19 -12.50 26.33
N GLY A 478 11.97 -13.51 27.22
CA GLY A 478 10.67 -14.10 27.48
C GLY A 478 9.66 -13.12 28.04
N GLN A 479 10.10 -12.26 28.93
CA GLN A 479 9.35 -11.25 29.68
C GLN A 479 8.47 -11.85 30.77
N ALA A 480 7.23 -12.20 30.53
CA ALA A 480 6.29 -12.61 31.58
C ALA A 480 5.54 -13.89 31.23
N GLY A 481 5.92 -14.96 31.82
CA GLY A 481 5.38 -16.28 31.57
C GLY A 481 6.30 -17.34 32.07
N ASP A 482 5.89 -18.59 31.96
CA ASP A 482 6.80 -19.72 32.12
C ASP A 482 7.30 -20.06 30.69
N ASP A 483 8.46 -19.51 30.31
CA ASP A 483 8.93 -19.48 28.93
C ASP A 483 9.96 -20.57 28.62
N ASP A 484 9.94 -21.08 27.36
CA ASP A 484 10.96 -21.99 26.82
C ASP A 484 11.81 -21.26 25.78
N LEU A 485 13.08 -20.93 26.13
CA LEU A 485 13.96 -20.05 25.35
C LEU A 485 15.19 -20.80 24.83
N PHE A 486 15.49 -20.71 23.55
CA PHE A 486 16.58 -21.40 22.87
C PHE A 486 17.39 -20.44 22.00
N GLY A 487 18.65 -20.14 22.35
CA GLY A 487 19.58 -19.36 21.54
C GLY A 487 19.97 -20.10 20.27
N GLN A 488 20.36 -21.34 20.41
CA GLN A 488 20.84 -22.28 19.40
C GLN A 488 22.29 -22.05 18.97
N ASN A 489 22.59 -21.41 17.87
CA ASN A 489 23.94 -21.17 17.39
C ASN A 489 24.24 -19.67 17.37
N GLY A 490 25.16 -19.24 18.15
CA GLY A 490 25.52 -17.83 18.28
C GLY A 490 26.10 -17.52 19.63
N SER A 491 26.44 -16.29 19.86
CA SER A 491 26.75 -15.84 21.21
C SER A 491 25.60 -15.02 21.74
N ASP A 492 24.64 -15.72 22.29
CA ASP A 492 23.29 -15.21 22.50
C ASP A 492 23.15 -14.50 23.86
N VAL A 493 22.20 -13.58 23.91
CA VAL A 493 21.76 -12.94 25.15
C VAL A 493 20.32 -13.34 25.43
N ILE A 494 20.12 -14.17 26.46
CA ILE A 494 18.80 -14.69 26.80
C ILE A 494 18.38 -14.18 28.19
N ILE A 495 17.19 -13.64 28.27
CA ILE A 495 16.58 -13.14 29.51
C ILE A 495 15.24 -13.87 29.67
N GLY A 496 15.10 -14.66 30.73
CA GLY A 496 13.84 -15.32 31.08
C GLY A 496 12.77 -14.28 31.39
N GLY A 497 13.00 -13.58 32.50
CA GLY A 497 12.12 -12.48 32.88
C GLY A 497 11.36 -12.72 34.14
N GLY A 498 10.14 -13.11 34.10
CA GLY A 498 9.34 -13.37 35.28
C GLY A 498 8.55 -14.68 35.23
N ASN A 499 8.42 -15.36 36.29
CA ASN A 499 7.92 -16.71 36.46
C ASN A 499 9.02 -17.79 36.24
N ALA A 500 8.68 -19.00 35.89
CA ALA A 500 9.63 -20.11 35.92
C ALA A 500 10.07 -20.52 34.51
N ASP A 501 11.21 -20.05 34.08
CA ASP A 501 11.69 -20.13 32.72
C ASP A 501 12.65 -21.31 32.48
N THR A 502 12.67 -21.77 31.24
CA THR A 502 13.63 -22.75 30.75
C THR A 502 14.45 -22.11 29.62
N ALA A 503 15.75 -21.88 29.86
CA ALA A 503 16.61 -21.26 28.84
C ALA A 503 17.80 -22.15 28.50
N PHE A 504 18.11 -22.23 27.20
CA PHE A 504 19.25 -22.94 26.62
C PHE A 504 20.00 -21.99 25.69
N GLY A 505 21.29 -21.70 26.00
CA GLY A 505 22.15 -20.92 25.11
C GLY A 505 22.42 -21.68 23.81
N GLY A 506 23.09 -22.76 23.90
CA GLY A 506 23.32 -23.63 22.74
C GLY A 506 24.79 -23.79 22.37
N ASN A 507 25.17 -23.29 21.20
CA ASN A 507 26.57 -23.23 20.78
C ASN A 507 27.01 -21.77 20.70
N GLY A 508 28.01 -21.41 21.42
CA GLY A 508 28.53 -20.05 21.42
C GLY A 508 28.97 -19.59 22.78
N ASN A 509 29.15 -18.30 22.97
CA ASN A 509 29.49 -17.81 24.33
C ASN A 509 28.33 -16.98 24.85
N ASP A 510 27.41 -17.64 25.50
CA ASP A 510 26.10 -17.13 25.77
C ASP A 510 26.01 -16.35 27.11
N VAL A 511 25.07 -15.44 27.15
CA VAL A 511 24.72 -14.73 28.37
C VAL A 511 23.25 -15.00 28.71
N ILE A 512 23.00 -15.79 29.75
CA ILE A 512 21.66 -16.20 30.16
C ILE A 512 21.34 -15.64 31.54
N THR A 513 20.16 -15.03 31.64
CA THR A 513 19.64 -14.51 32.89
C THR A 513 18.23 -15.05 33.12
N GLY A 514 17.94 -15.75 34.21
CA GLY A 514 16.63 -16.28 34.57
C GLY A 514 15.64 -15.18 34.91
N GLY A 515 15.96 -14.40 35.92
CA GLY A 515 15.12 -13.28 36.34
C GLY A 515 14.36 -13.57 37.65
N PHE A 516 13.05 -13.46 37.64
CA PHE A 516 12.21 -13.84 38.77
C PHE A 516 11.58 -15.20 38.50
N GLY A 517 11.85 -16.18 39.30
CA GLY A 517 11.20 -17.46 39.12
C GLY A 517 11.95 -18.60 39.79
N ASN A 518 11.62 -19.83 39.36
CA ASN A 518 12.49 -20.97 39.69
C ASN A 518 12.93 -21.55 38.35
N ASP A 519 14.01 -21.04 37.85
CA ASP A 519 14.42 -21.17 36.48
C ASP A 519 15.30 -22.41 36.24
N THR A 520 15.30 -22.89 34.99
CA THR A 520 16.20 -23.94 34.52
C THR A 520 17.03 -23.43 33.37
N LEU A 521 18.32 -23.14 33.66
CA LEU A 521 19.18 -22.42 32.76
C LEU A 521 20.36 -23.26 32.34
N ARG A 522 20.71 -23.32 31.06
CA ARG A 522 21.84 -24.06 30.53
C ARG A 522 22.62 -23.24 29.49
N GLY A 523 23.93 -23.10 29.69
CA GLY A 523 24.83 -22.47 28.76
C GLY A 523 24.97 -23.25 27.46
N GLY A 524 25.48 -24.46 27.53
CA GLY A 524 25.63 -25.36 26.40
C GLY A 524 27.09 -25.59 26.01
N ASN A 525 27.45 -25.24 24.78
CA ASN A 525 28.84 -25.33 24.33
C ASN A 525 29.41 -23.92 24.15
N GLY A 526 30.41 -23.58 24.89
CA GLY A 526 31.04 -22.26 24.79
C GLY A 526 31.56 -21.79 26.10
N ASN A 527 31.86 -20.52 26.25
CA ASN A 527 32.26 -19.96 27.53
C ASN A 527 31.14 -19.04 27.98
N ASP A 528 30.22 -19.60 28.75
CA ASP A 528 28.94 -19.02 29.00
C ASP A 528 28.87 -18.25 30.34
N ARG A 529 27.90 -17.37 30.44
CA ARG A 529 27.52 -16.67 31.63
C ARG A 529 26.06 -16.94 31.93
N VAL A 530 25.81 -17.67 33.02
CA VAL A 530 24.46 -18.10 33.35
C VAL A 530 24.10 -17.66 34.75
N TYR A 531 23.07 -16.84 34.89
CA TYR A 531 22.64 -16.20 36.12
C TYR A 531 21.18 -16.52 36.42
N GLY A 532 20.89 -17.13 37.59
CA GLY A 532 19.51 -17.43 38.03
C GLY A 532 18.75 -16.16 38.44
N GLU A 533 19.39 -15.29 39.18
CA GLU A 533 18.89 -14.05 39.80
C GLU A 533 17.97 -14.30 41.02
N PHE A 534 16.69 -14.29 40.92
CA PHE A 534 15.73 -14.42 42.03
C PHE A 534 14.90 -15.70 41.88
N GLY A 535 15.08 -16.64 42.81
CA GLY A 535 14.32 -17.86 42.74
C GLY A 535 15.02 -19.03 43.41
N ASN A 536 14.55 -20.26 43.12
CA ASN A 536 15.33 -21.43 43.43
C ASN A 536 15.67 -22.14 42.15
N ASP A 537 16.82 -21.78 41.60
CA ASP A 537 17.18 -22.01 40.25
C ASP A 537 18.04 -23.26 40.02
N GLN A 538 17.98 -23.79 38.82
CA GLN A 538 18.86 -24.83 38.32
C GLN A 538 19.74 -24.23 37.21
N VAL A 539 21.02 -24.04 37.51
CA VAL A 539 21.97 -23.32 36.65
C VAL A 539 23.11 -24.23 36.22
N PHE A 540 23.26 -24.42 34.92
CA PHE A 540 24.23 -25.32 34.30
C PHE A 540 25.09 -24.55 33.30
N GLY A 541 26.45 -24.66 33.42
CA GLY A 541 27.37 -24.12 32.40
C GLY A 541 27.49 -25.06 31.20
N ASP A 542 27.46 -26.34 31.44
CA ASP A 542 27.61 -27.47 30.49
C ASP A 542 29.06 -27.62 29.95
N ASN A 543 29.42 -27.19 28.77
CA ASN A 543 30.77 -27.36 28.22
C ASN A 543 31.46 -26.03 27.93
N GLY A 544 32.52 -25.73 28.63
CA GLY A 544 33.26 -24.50 28.38
C GLY A 544 34.14 -24.04 29.54
N LEU A 545 34.38 -22.75 29.57
CA LEU A 545 34.96 -22.04 30.71
C LEU A 545 33.90 -21.06 31.20
N ASP A 546 32.99 -21.57 32.00
CA ASP A 546 31.74 -20.93 32.27
C ASP A 546 31.76 -20.09 33.59
N ALA A 547 30.89 -19.10 33.63
CA ALA A 547 30.59 -18.36 34.84
C ALA A 547 29.13 -18.57 35.23
N VAL A 548 28.87 -19.30 36.26
CA VAL A 548 27.53 -19.67 36.68
C VAL A 548 27.21 -19.15 38.09
N ALA A 549 26.02 -18.55 38.25
CA ALA A 549 25.53 -18.03 39.51
C ALA A 549 24.07 -18.32 39.73
N GLY A 550 23.69 -18.77 40.91
CA GLY A 550 22.30 -18.99 41.28
C GLY A 550 21.55 -17.70 41.61
N GLY A 551 22.19 -16.77 42.31
CA GLY A 551 21.56 -15.52 42.72
C GLY A 551 20.97 -15.58 44.14
N LEU A 552 19.77 -15.02 44.30
CA LEU A 552 19.05 -15.03 45.59
C LEU A 552 18.04 -16.18 45.65
N GLY A 553 18.33 -17.17 46.42
CA GLY A 553 17.46 -18.33 46.58
C GLY A 553 18.13 -19.52 47.24
N VAL A 554 17.64 -20.68 46.92
CA VAL A 554 18.27 -21.96 47.25
C VAL A 554 18.49 -22.70 45.93
N ASP A 555 19.65 -22.50 45.37
CA ASP A 555 19.92 -22.84 43.99
C ASP A 555 20.70 -24.15 43.86
N PHE A 556 20.54 -24.80 42.70
CA PHE A 556 21.39 -25.88 42.28
C PHE A 556 22.27 -25.41 41.12
N ILE A 557 23.58 -25.40 41.31
CA ILE A 557 24.52 -24.84 40.35
C ILE A 557 25.53 -25.92 39.93
N GLN A 558 25.77 -26.05 38.65
CA GLN A 558 26.76 -26.95 38.10
C GLN A 558 27.55 -26.27 36.98
N GLY A 559 28.90 -26.20 37.11
CA GLY A 559 29.73 -25.67 36.03
C GLY A 559 29.72 -26.58 34.81
N GLY A 560 30.01 -27.84 34.95
CA GLY A 560 30.03 -28.81 33.87
C GLY A 560 31.40 -29.29 33.45
N ASN A 561 31.71 -29.31 32.17
CA ASN A 561 33.01 -29.70 31.65
C ASN A 561 33.86 -28.45 31.37
N GLY A 562 34.86 -28.18 32.19
CA GLY A 562 35.71 -27.03 32.00
C GLY A 562 36.46 -26.69 33.24
N ALA A 563 36.94 -25.47 33.31
CA ALA A 563 37.46 -24.87 34.52
C ALA A 563 36.62 -23.65 34.84
N ASP A 564 35.48 -23.91 35.49
CA ASP A 564 34.38 -22.98 35.56
C ASP A 564 34.46 -22.09 36.81
N ARG A 565 33.82 -20.94 36.77
CA ARG A 565 33.65 -20.06 37.91
C ARG A 565 32.24 -20.21 38.45
N ILE A 566 32.13 -20.80 39.62
CA ILE A 566 30.84 -21.02 40.26
C ILE A 566 30.66 -19.98 41.37
N LEU A 567 29.69 -19.11 41.18
CA LEU A 567 29.37 -18.04 42.13
C LEU A 567 28.16 -18.48 42.97
N THR A 568 28.35 -18.58 44.26
CA THR A 568 27.34 -19.09 45.16
C THR A 568 27.10 -18.19 46.34
N THR A 569 25.93 -18.27 46.95
CA THR A 569 25.65 -17.77 48.30
C THR A 569 25.82 -18.87 49.34
N ASP A 570 25.57 -18.57 50.64
CA ASP A 570 25.63 -19.55 51.72
C ASP A 570 24.49 -20.60 51.69
N GLN A 571 23.50 -20.45 50.76
CA GLN A 571 22.31 -21.27 50.69
C GLN A 571 22.31 -22.29 49.54
N ASP A 572 23.15 -22.12 48.59
CA ASP A 572 23.15 -22.86 47.33
C ASP A 572 23.79 -24.24 47.47
N SER A 573 23.39 -25.11 46.59
CA SER A 573 24.00 -26.44 46.42
C SER A 573 24.77 -26.47 45.10
N VAL A 574 26.00 -26.89 45.18
CA VAL A 574 26.89 -27.05 44.04
C VAL A 574 26.96 -28.52 43.65
N GLY A 575 26.81 -28.78 42.36
CA GLY A 575 26.97 -30.14 41.81
C GLY A 575 28.40 -30.61 41.79
N ASP A 576 28.82 -31.35 40.80
CA ASP A 576 30.17 -31.87 40.68
C ASP A 576 31.19 -30.77 40.35
N LEU A 577 32.10 -30.49 41.22
CA LEU A 577 33.27 -29.62 40.95
C LEU A 577 34.34 -30.46 40.26
N SER A 578 34.27 -30.55 38.93
CA SER A 578 35.22 -31.31 38.10
C SER A 578 35.88 -30.38 37.07
N GLY A 579 37.04 -30.74 36.60
CA GLY A 579 37.67 -30.00 35.52
C GLY A 579 38.58 -28.83 35.89
N GLY A 580 38.57 -28.42 37.17
CA GLY A 580 39.39 -27.32 37.70
C GLY A 580 38.58 -26.10 38.07
N ASP A 581 37.33 -26.28 38.35
CA ASP A 581 36.35 -25.24 38.71
C ASP A 581 36.78 -24.43 39.95
N ALA A 582 36.48 -23.16 39.93
CA ALA A 582 36.67 -22.23 41.02
C ALA A 582 35.33 -21.80 41.62
N GLN A 583 35.08 -22.19 42.87
CA GLN A 583 33.93 -21.70 43.60
C GLN A 583 34.24 -20.34 44.23
N LEU A 584 33.47 -19.33 43.90
CA LEU A 584 33.50 -17.99 44.45
C LEU A 584 32.27 -17.76 45.32
N VAL A 585 32.45 -17.69 46.63
CA VAL A 585 31.32 -17.54 47.54
C VAL A 585 31.17 -16.10 47.98
N PHE A 586 30.03 -15.50 47.70
CA PHE A 586 29.67 -14.15 48.09
C PHE A 586 28.91 -14.16 49.40
N ARG A 587 29.59 -13.83 50.50
CA ARG A 587 28.98 -13.82 51.82
C ARG A 587 28.48 -12.45 52.19
N ASN A 588 27.27 -12.39 52.71
CA ASN A 588 26.74 -11.16 53.28
C ASN A 588 27.49 -10.83 54.60
N GLY A 589 28.17 -9.71 54.60
CA GLY A 589 28.82 -9.18 55.84
C GLY A 589 27.88 -8.18 56.52
N SER A 590 28.25 -6.92 56.61
CA SER A 590 27.38 -5.87 57.13
C SER A 590 26.38 -5.32 56.12
N SER A 591 26.48 -5.68 54.89
CA SER A 591 25.51 -5.42 53.81
C SER A 591 25.39 -6.62 52.89
N ASN A 592 24.23 -6.73 52.22
CA ASN A 592 23.98 -7.81 51.27
C ASN A 592 24.57 -7.49 49.92
N TRP A 593 25.03 -8.51 49.22
CA TRP A 593 25.36 -8.43 47.82
C TRP A 593 24.07 -8.33 46.99
N THR A 594 24.12 -7.56 45.93
CA THR A 594 23.10 -7.57 44.88
C THR A 594 23.65 -8.31 43.68
N ASP A 595 22.77 -8.89 42.85
CA ASP A 595 23.16 -9.63 41.65
C ASP A 595 23.93 -8.75 40.69
N ALA A 596 23.50 -7.50 40.48
CA ALA A 596 24.23 -6.52 39.71
C ALA A 596 25.67 -6.29 40.17
N GLU A 597 25.92 -6.31 41.49
CA GLU A 597 27.29 -6.18 42.03
C GLU A 597 28.11 -7.44 41.79
N ILE A 598 27.48 -8.61 41.90
CA ILE A 598 28.11 -9.90 41.64
C ILE A 598 28.49 -10.00 40.15
N GLN A 599 27.59 -9.68 39.27
CA GLN A 599 27.82 -9.66 37.81
C GLN A 599 28.92 -8.68 37.39
N VAL A 600 28.96 -7.51 38.00
CA VAL A 600 30.03 -6.51 37.71
C VAL A 600 31.40 -7.01 38.15
N ILE A 601 31.47 -7.65 39.31
CA ILE A 601 32.73 -8.23 39.81
C ILE A 601 33.16 -9.39 38.93
N ASP A 602 32.25 -10.26 38.57
CA ASP A 602 32.53 -11.39 37.69
C ASP A 602 33.05 -10.93 36.33
N ALA A 603 32.36 -10.01 35.68
CA ALA A 603 32.79 -9.44 34.41
C ALA A 603 34.19 -8.82 34.50
N GLY A 604 34.49 -8.16 35.62
CA GLY A 604 35.83 -7.62 35.90
C GLY A 604 36.90 -8.69 36.07
N LEU A 605 36.58 -9.77 36.76
CA LEU A 605 37.48 -10.90 36.95
C LEU A 605 37.76 -11.67 35.68
N GLN A 606 36.73 -11.87 34.88
CA GLN A 606 36.85 -12.48 33.56
C GLN A 606 37.76 -11.67 32.62
N LEU A 607 37.56 -10.40 32.57
CA LEU A 607 38.38 -9.51 31.73
C LEU A 607 39.86 -9.56 32.18
N LEU A 608 40.11 -9.67 33.46
CA LEU A 608 41.45 -9.83 34.01
C LEU A 608 42.08 -11.16 33.60
N GLN A 609 41.31 -12.22 33.62
CA GLN A 609 41.72 -13.58 33.19
C GLN A 609 42.06 -13.63 31.71
N GLU A 610 41.22 -13.05 30.85
CA GLU A 610 41.44 -12.97 29.41
C GLU A 610 42.67 -12.14 29.05
N ARG A 611 42.84 -10.97 29.69
CA ARG A 611 43.97 -10.09 29.39
C ARG A 611 45.33 -10.62 29.88
N THR A 612 45.32 -11.34 30.93
CA THR A 612 46.55 -11.94 31.47
C THR A 612 46.87 -13.27 30.76
N ASN A 613 45.96 -13.77 29.97
CA ASN A 613 45.99 -15.10 29.38
C ASN A 613 46.34 -16.18 30.42
N ASN A 614 45.84 -15.99 31.64
CA ASN A 614 46.14 -16.81 32.77
C ASN A 614 44.84 -17.31 33.40
N ALA A 615 44.33 -18.39 32.88
CA ALA A 615 43.13 -19.08 33.36
C ALA A 615 43.30 -19.48 34.86
N ALA A 616 44.52 -19.62 35.32
CA ALA A 616 44.79 -19.96 36.70
C ALA A 616 44.82 -18.76 37.65
N LEU A 617 44.51 -17.55 37.22
CA LEU A 617 44.59 -16.34 38.06
C LEU A 617 43.58 -16.38 39.20
N LEU A 618 42.48 -17.07 39.03
CA LEU A 618 41.42 -17.26 40.02
C LEU A 618 41.32 -18.70 40.51
N VAL A 619 42.04 -19.62 39.91
CA VAL A 619 42.04 -21.02 40.31
C VAL A 619 43.32 -21.29 41.08
N ASP A 620 43.23 -21.65 42.35
CA ASP A 620 44.31 -22.26 43.09
C ASP A 620 44.31 -23.76 42.77
N PRO A 621 45.26 -24.24 41.95
CA PRO A 621 45.29 -25.67 41.52
C PRO A 621 45.48 -26.65 42.67
N VAL A 622 45.59 -26.17 43.88
CA VAL A 622 45.82 -26.96 45.08
C VAL A 622 44.75 -26.75 46.16
N ALA A 623 43.90 -25.76 46.03
CA ALA A 623 42.95 -25.41 47.07
C ALA A 623 41.58 -26.10 46.81
N THR A 624 41.12 -26.81 47.79
CA THR A 624 39.75 -27.32 47.92
C THR A 624 38.81 -26.34 48.60
N GLU A 625 39.27 -25.11 48.83
CA GLU A 625 38.51 -24.12 49.56
C GLU A 625 38.06 -22.98 48.63
N PRO A 626 36.82 -22.53 48.71
CA PRO A 626 36.29 -21.48 47.85
C PRO A 626 36.93 -20.11 48.12
N ILE A 627 37.02 -19.29 47.11
CA ILE A 627 37.34 -17.85 47.21
C ILE A 627 36.10 -17.13 47.74
N VAL A 628 36.21 -16.49 48.88
CA VAL A 628 35.06 -15.85 49.53
C VAL A 628 35.15 -14.34 49.41
N PHE A 629 34.12 -13.72 48.79
CA PHE A 629 33.91 -12.29 48.75
C PHE A 629 33.00 -11.87 49.91
N ILE A 630 33.39 -10.88 50.70
CA ILE A 630 32.57 -10.38 51.80
C ILE A 630 32.30 -8.90 51.58
N LYS A 631 31.03 -8.54 51.49
CA LYS A 631 30.62 -7.12 51.42
C LYS A 631 30.52 -6.50 52.81
N GLU A 632 31.29 -5.48 53.05
CA GLU A 632 31.30 -4.74 54.31
C GLU A 632 30.96 -3.26 54.08
N ALA A 633 29.94 -2.75 54.76
CA ALA A 633 29.41 -1.40 54.55
C ALA A 633 30.37 -0.24 54.89
N GLN A 634 31.52 -0.47 55.49
CA GLN A 634 32.39 0.60 56.03
C GLN A 634 33.90 0.35 55.98
N LEU A 635 34.40 -0.53 55.18
CA LEU A 635 35.86 -0.68 55.09
C LEU A 635 36.39 0.06 53.88
N PRO A 636 37.57 0.71 54.00
CA PRO A 636 38.23 1.25 52.83
C PRO A 636 38.53 0.13 51.85
N ALA A 637 38.23 0.35 50.61
CA ALA A 637 38.37 -0.63 49.55
C ALA A 637 39.85 -1.04 49.40
N SER A 638 40.22 -2.09 50.02
CA SER A 638 41.46 -2.81 49.72
C SER A 638 41.08 -4.24 49.36
N LEU A 639 41.43 -4.58 48.16
CA LEU A 639 41.46 -5.98 47.76
C LEU A 639 42.52 -6.68 48.58
N ARG A 640 42.18 -7.39 49.63
CA ARG A 640 43.10 -8.21 50.38
C ARG A 640 42.96 -9.67 49.98
N LEU A 641 43.91 -10.10 49.17
CA LEU A 641 44.16 -11.52 48.99
C LEU A 641 44.92 -12.00 50.24
N GLY A 642 44.28 -12.71 51.15
CA GLY A 642 44.89 -13.41 52.23
C GLY A 642 44.23 -14.75 52.46
N THR A 643 45.00 -15.81 52.37
CA THR A 643 44.57 -17.21 52.54
C THR A 643 43.15 -17.53 52.03
N ASN A 644 43.05 -17.55 50.75
CA ASN A 644 41.81 -17.93 50.01
C ASN A 644 40.57 -17.07 50.33
N THR A 645 40.74 -15.83 50.73
CA THR A 645 39.62 -14.92 51.01
C THR A 645 39.86 -13.59 50.30
N LEU A 646 39.00 -13.25 49.38
CA LEU A 646 38.94 -11.95 48.75
C LEU A 646 37.91 -11.09 49.48
N VAL A 647 38.33 -10.01 50.13
CA VAL A 647 37.44 -9.08 50.79
C VAL A 647 37.27 -7.89 49.85
N VAL A 648 36.10 -7.76 49.27
CA VAL A 648 35.74 -6.61 48.50
C VAL A 648 35.00 -5.61 49.38
N THR A 649 35.54 -4.43 49.52
CA THR A 649 34.94 -3.37 50.31
C THR A 649 34.31 -2.32 49.40
N THR A 650 33.13 -1.90 49.74
CA THR A 650 32.33 -0.99 48.87
C THR A 650 32.70 0.49 49.01
N SER A 651 33.78 0.82 49.67
CA SER A 651 34.36 2.18 49.67
C SER A 651 35.87 2.15 49.85
N PRO A 652 36.50 3.09 49.58
CA PRO A 652 36.82 3.98 48.51
C PRO A 652 38.25 3.87 48.03
N GLU A 653 38.76 2.67 47.88
CA GLU A 653 40.01 2.46 47.15
C GLU A 653 39.76 2.35 45.63
N PHE A 654 38.55 2.37 45.29
CA PHE A 654 38.17 3.00 44.03
C PHE A 654 38.24 4.48 44.33
N ASP A 655 39.29 5.11 43.86
CA ASP A 655 39.40 6.55 44.01
C ASP A 655 38.02 7.19 43.89
N PRO A 656 37.44 7.76 44.95
CA PRO A 656 36.10 8.32 44.87
C PRO A 656 36.00 9.50 43.89
N GLU A 657 37.15 10.07 43.53
CA GLU A 657 37.25 11.05 42.46
C GLU A 657 37.46 10.39 41.08
N SER A 658 37.97 9.20 41.01
CA SER A 658 38.29 8.50 39.76
C SER A 658 37.63 7.16 39.60
N GLY A 659 37.05 6.54 40.62
CA GLY A 659 36.21 5.34 40.57
C GLY A 659 36.83 4.11 39.87
N GLU A 660 38.11 3.87 40.08
CA GLU A 660 38.86 2.85 39.37
C GLU A 660 38.74 1.48 40.03
N VAL A 661 38.10 0.52 39.38
CA VAL A 661 37.98 -0.85 39.89
C VAL A 661 38.92 -1.80 39.15
N ILE A 662 39.12 -1.60 37.87
CA ILE A 662 39.98 -2.41 37.02
C ILE A 662 40.64 -1.52 35.96
N ASP A 663 41.94 -1.62 35.82
CA ASP A 663 42.62 -1.03 34.69
C ASP A 663 42.44 -1.85 33.43
N VAL A 664 41.50 -1.44 32.60
CA VAL A 664 41.25 -2.04 31.30
C VAL A 664 42.00 -1.22 30.28
N THR A 665 43.29 -1.28 30.31
CA THR A 665 44.08 -0.54 29.33
C THR A 665 44.11 -1.27 27.99
N ARG A 666 43.26 -0.89 27.10
CA ARG A 666 43.67 -0.74 25.71
C ARG A 666 44.21 0.69 25.60
N SER A 667 45.54 0.84 25.49
CA SER A 667 46.12 2.15 25.30
C SER A 667 45.65 3.24 26.28
N GLU A 668 45.91 3.05 27.55
CA GLU A 668 45.72 4.03 28.64
C GLU A 668 44.27 4.32 29.10
N ARG A 669 43.31 3.42 28.83
CA ARG A 669 41.96 3.59 29.31
C ARG A 669 41.70 2.82 30.61
N GLN A 670 41.15 3.52 31.55
CA GLN A 670 40.72 2.97 32.85
C GLN A 670 39.20 2.87 32.86
N ILE A 671 38.67 1.67 33.16
CA ILE A 671 37.26 1.54 33.48
C ILE A 671 37.06 2.07 34.89
N ARG A 672 36.18 3.03 35.04
CA ARG A 672 35.89 3.68 36.32
C ARG A 672 34.48 3.34 36.70
N PHE A 673 34.34 2.71 37.86
CA PHE A 673 33.04 2.49 38.47
C PHE A 673 32.81 3.57 39.50
N GLY A 674 31.72 4.29 39.43
CA GLY A 674 31.28 5.23 40.44
C GLY A 674 30.72 4.50 41.67
N GLU A 675 30.44 5.27 42.74
CA GLU A 675 29.72 4.70 43.89
C GLU A 675 28.38 4.14 43.44
N PHE A 676 28.12 2.85 43.78
CA PHE A 676 26.83 2.25 43.59
C PHE A 676 25.82 2.89 44.53
N ASP A 677 24.86 3.60 44.02
CA ASP A 677 23.63 3.91 44.76
C ASP A 677 22.63 2.78 44.47
N GLU A 678 22.55 1.86 45.39
CA GLU A 678 21.63 0.70 45.32
C GLU A 678 20.14 1.08 45.21
N ASN A 679 19.82 2.34 45.39
CA ASN A 679 18.46 2.88 45.20
C ASN A 679 18.28 3.59 43.85
N ASP A 680 19.29 3.67 43.02
CA ASP A 680 19.21 4.25 41.70
C ASP A 680 19.54 3.22 40.60
N ALA A 681 18.49 2.54 40.14
CA ALA A 681 18.59 1.54 39.08
C ALA A 681 19.27 2.08 37.80
N ALA A 682 19.18 3.40 37.56
CA ALA A 682 19.84 4.04 36.42
C ALA A 682 21.38 4.08 36.58
N THR A 683 21.90 4.19 37.77
CA THR A 683 23.35 4.19 38.02
C THR A 683 23.93 2.79 37.87
N VAL A 684 23.22 1.79 38.37
CA VAL A 684 23.59 0.36 38.22
C VAL A 684 23.58 -0.05 36.76
N GLU A 685 22.54 0.30 36.04
CA GLU A 685 22.39 0.01 34.60
C GLU A 685 23.47 0.73 33.77
N LEU A 686 23.79 1.97 34.09
CA LEU A 686 24.86 2.70 33.42
C LEU A 686 26.22 2.01 33.59
N HIS A 687 26.53 1.52 34.79
CA HIS A 687 27.78 0.81 35.05
C HIS A 687 27.81 -0.55 34.34
N ARG A 688 26.68 -1.25 34.31
CA ARG A 688 26.53 -2.49 33.55
C ARG A 688 26.80 -2.28 32.08
N LEU A 689 26.19 -1.25 31.46
CA LEU A 689 26.43 -0.87 30.09
C LEU A 689 27.88 -0.45 29.80
N GLU A 690 28.52 0.28 30.68
CA GLU A 690 29.92 0.66 30.49
C GLU A 690 30.85 -0.54 30.55
N VAL A 691 30.60 -1.46 31.47
CA VAL A 691 31.37 -2.71 31.60
C VAL A 691 31.14 -3.60 30.39
N THR A 692 29.88 -3.79 30.00
CA THR A 692 29.50 -4.57 28.84
C THR A 692 30.09 -3.98 27.55
N ARG A 693 30.05 -2.67 27.39
CA ARG A 693 30.65 -1.98 26.25
C ARG A 693 32.17 -2.14 26.16
N GLU A 694 32.87 -2.06 27.26
CA GLU A 694 34.33 -2.22 27.25
C GLU A 694 34.75 -3.70 27.12
N ILE A 695 33.88 -4.60 27.49
CA ILE A 695 34.03 -6.04 27.24
C ILE A 695 33.81 -6.33 25.77
N ALA A 696 32.77 -5.77 25.16
CA ALA A 696 32.50 -5.97 23.74
C ALA A 696 33.50 -5.29 22.81
N HIS A 697 34.19 -4.23 23.25
CA HIS A 697 35.34 -3.72 22.48
C HIS A 697 36.53 -4.69 22.43
N SER A 698 36.55 -5.72 23.24
CA SER A 698 37.48 -6.85 23.08
C SER A 698 37.03 -7.85 22.04
N TRP A 699 35.74 -7.85 21.68
CA TRP A 699 35.11 -8.69 20.68
C TRP A 699 34.95 -7.91 19.41
N THR A 700 35.01 -8.59 18.26
CA THR A 700 35.16 -7.93 16.96
C THR A 700 33.85 -7.47 16.31
N SER A 701 32.73 -7.46 17.02
CA SER A 701 31.45 -6.95 16.52
C SER A 701 30.90 -5.86 17.41
N ASP A 702 30.85 -4.65 16.91
CA ASP A 702 30.22 -3.51 17.58
C ASP A 702 28.68 -3.61 17.64
N GLU A 703 28.11 -4.60 16.95
CA GLU A 703 26.66 -4.77 16.76
C GLU A 703 25.93 -5.42 17.96
N ALA A 704 26.55 -6.33 18.65
CA ALA A 704 25.95 -7.03 19.80
C ALA A 704 25.55 -6.11 20.96
N ILE A 705 26.13 -4.91 21.08
CA ILE A 705 25.80 -3.96 22.14
C ILE A 705 24.69 -2.99 21.74
N ALA A 706 24.53 -2.76 20.46
CA ALA A 706 23.53 -1.84 19.97
C ALA A 706 22.09 -2.30 20.29
N ASN A 707 21.92 -3.61 20.49
CA ASN A 707 20.61 -4.24 20.68
C ASN A 707 20.18 -4.42 22.14
N VAL A 708 21.05 -4.19 23.11
CA VAL A 708 20.65 -4.17 24.52
C VAL A 708 20.09 -2.79 24.86
N ARG A 709 18.79 -2.62 24.74
CA ARG A 709 18.10 -1.37 25.04
C ARG A 709 17.71 -1.29 26.52
N PRO A 710 18.28 -0.36 27.32
CA PRO A 710 17.67 0.03 28.59
C PRO A 710 16.38 0.83 28.34
N ALA A 711 15.46 0.79 29.30
CA ALA A 711 14.22 1.56 29.21
C ALA A 711 14.45 3.04 28.89
N GLN A 712 13.59 3.64 28.08
CA GLN A 712 13.74 5.01 27.54
C GLN A 712 14.04 6.09 28.59
N THR A 713 13.59 5.89 29.83
CA THR A 713 13.85 6.84 30.93
C THR A 713 15.31 6.87 31.39
N SER A 714 16.06 5.80 31.17
CA SER A 714 17.48 5.73 31.55
C SER A 714 18.42 6.43 30.56
N TYR A 715 18.00 6.51 29.29
CA TYR A 715 18.77 7.19 28.25
C TYR A 715 19.03 8.66 28.53
N PHE A 716 18.05 9.32 29.02
CA PHE A 716 18.19 10.76 29.27
C PHE A 716 19.12 11.05 30.43
N SER A 717 19.09 10.21 31.48
CA SER A 717 20.03 10.29 32.62
C SER A 717 21.45 9.94 32.17
N GLN A 718 21.59 8.93 31.34
CA GLN A 718 22.88 8.53 30.76
C GLN A 718 23.47 9.61 29.89
N PHE A 719 22.60 10.31 29.12
CA PHE A 719 23.09 11.37 28.29
C PHE A 719 23.60 12.60 29.07
N GLU A 720 22.94 12.96 30.14
CA GLU A 720 23.44 14.01 31.05
C GLU A 720 24.78 13.64 31.70
N PHE A 721 24.92 12.37 32.05
CA PHE A 721 26.19 11.84 32.56
C PHE A 721 27.28 11.91 31.47
N LEU A 722 26.96 11.53 30.26
CA LEU A 722 27.89 11.59 29.14
C LEU A 722 28.25 13.03 28.72
N SER A 723 27.37 13.99 28.95
CA SER A 723 27.69 15.41 28.72
C SER A 723 28.74 15.96 29.69
N SER A 724 28.78 15.45 30.91
CA SER A 724 29.80 15.82 31.87
C SER A 724 31.20 15.30 31.51
N TRP A 725 31.26 14.26 30.69
CA TRP A 725 32.51 13.72 30.20
C TRP A 725 33.26 14.65 29.23
N THR A 726 32.58 15.61 28.65
CA THR A 726 33.20 16.63 27.79
C THR A 726 34.12 17.62 28.50
N GLU A 727 34.09 17.70 29.82
CA GLU A 727 34.97 18.54 30.63
C GLU A 727 36.44 18.08 30.59
N ILE A 728 36.72 16.87 30.14
CA ILE A 728 38.06 16.32 30.03
C ILE A 728 38.87 16.98 28.90
N ARG A 729 38.22 17.65 27.97
CA ARG A 729 38.89 18.46 26.93
C ARG A 729 38.12 19.74 26.65
N PRO A 730 38.31 20.77 27.45
CA PRO A 730 37.48 21.95 27.40
C PRO A 730 37.62 22.81 26.14
N ASP A 731 38.65 22.62 25.35
CA ASP A 731 38.99 23.58 24.30
C ASP A 731 38.33 23.24 22.93
N ASP A 732 37.84 22.03 22.77
CA ASP A 732 37.35 21.55 21.47
C ASP A 732 35.84 21.47 21.36
N ILE A 733 35.13 21.02 22.41
CA ILE A 733 33.68 20.95 22.38
C ILE A 733 33.13 21.05 23.77
N THR A 734 32.51 22.10 24.03
CA THR A 734 31.77 22.19 25.22
C THR A 734 30.34 21.95 25.01
N PHE A 735 29.61 21.29 25.42
CA PHE A 735 28.42 21.53 25.38
C PHE A 735 27.38 20.79 25.37
N PHE A 736 26.60 20.72 26.05
CA PHE A 736 25.29 20.52 25.63
C PHE A 736 24.32 20.55 26.78
N THR A 737 23.41 21.47 26.69
CA THR A 737 22.23 21.45 27.53
C THR A 737 21.10 20.94 26.68
N ARG A 738 20.29 20.11 27.24
CA ARG A 738 19.12 19.58 26.57
C ARG A 738 17.87 19.95 27.34
N SER A 739 16.79 20.11 26.63
CA SER A 739 15.44 20.19 27.19
C SER A 739 14.81 18.80 27.20
N LEU A 740 14.16 18.45 28.29
CA LEU A 740 13.52 17.14 28.46
C LEU A 740 12.35 16.89 27.52
N ASP A 741 11.72 17.99 27.06
CA ASP A 741 10.53 17.89 26.20
C ASP A 741 10.82 17.98 24.70
N ASN A 742 11.98 18.51 24.34
CA ASN A 742 12.45 18.63 22.97
C ASN A 742 13.94 18.43 22.99
N PHE A 743 14.46 17.43 22.42
CA PHE A 743 15.87 17.13 22.34
C PHE A 743 16.64 18.29 21.68
N GLU A 744 16.90 19.36 22.40
CA GLU A 744 17.65 20.52 21.88
C GLU A 744 19.10 20.42 22.24
N TRP A 745 19.94 20.46 21.23
CA TRP A 745 21.38 20.47 21.36
C TRP A 745 21.91 21.85 21.02
N TYR A 746 22.65 22.40 21.94
CA TYR A 746 23.30 23.67 21.73
C TYR A 746 24.80 23.51 21.67
N ARG A 747 25.36 24.00 20.63
CA ARG A 747 26.78 24.07 20.49
C ARG A 747 27.36 25.27 21.18
N THR A 748 28.51 25.09 21.85
CA THR A 748 29.24 26.14 22.54
C THR A 748 30.65 26.33 22.04
N SER A 749 31.12 25.48 21.11
CA SER A 749 32.47 25.58 20.57
C SER A 749 32.51 26.41 19.28
N SER A 750 33.53 27.26 19.15
CA SER A 750 33.77 28.05 17.96
C SER A 750 34.12 27.25 16.71
N ARG A 751 34.50 26.00 16.85
CA ARG A 751 34.86 25.09 15.73
C ARG A 751 33.69 24.75 14.84
N PHE A 752 32.50 24.91 15.32
CA PHE A 752 31.28 24.71 14.59
C PHE A 752 30.55 26.05 14.34
N ALA A 753 31.22 27.20 14.48
CA ALA A 753 30.57 28.49 14.37
C ALA A 753 29.94 28.76 13.01
N ASP A 754 30.44 28.10 11.99
CA ASP A 754 29.98 28.27 10.61
C ASP A 754 28.97 27.21 10.17
N ASP A 755 28.60 26.27 11.07
CA ASP A 755 27.63 25.22 10.78
C ASP A 755 26.22 25.73 11.04
N PRO A 756 25.31 25.64 10.07
CA PRO A 756 23.91 26.00 10.23
C PRO A 756 23.16 25.15 11.28
N LEU A 757 23.71 23.98 11.66
CA LEU A 757 23.14 23.07 12.63
C LEU A 757 23.65 23.33 14.06
N SER A 758 23.53 24.54 14.51
CA SER A 758 23.92 24.91 15.88
C SER A 758 22.88 24.50 16.94
N ARG A 759 21.72 23.99 16.51
CA ARG A 759 20.59 23.64 17.36
C ARG A 759 19.87 22.41 16.81
N PHE A 760 19.61 21.40 17.63
CA PHE A 760 19.00 20.15 17.23
C PHE A 760 17.78 19.86 18.10
N ASN A 761 16.67 19.52 17.48
CA ASN A 761 15.43 19.17 18.14
C ASN A 761 14.97 17.74 17.84
N SER A 762 15.70 16.98 17.05
CA SER A 762 15.30 15.66 16.62
C SER A 762 16.49 14.73 16.43
N ALA A 763 16.23 13.47 16.26
CA ALA A 763 17.24 12.47 15.93
C ALA A 763 17.91 12.77 14.55
N GLU A 764 17.13 13.30 13.59
CA GLU A 764 17.67 13.72 12.29
C GLU A 764 18.68 14.87 12.41
N ASP A 765 18.42 15.84 13.29
CA ASP A 765 19.36 16.92 13.52
C ASP A 765 20.64 16.40 14.17
N PHE A 766 20.52 15.45 15.07
CA PHE A 766 21.64 14.74 15.67
C PHE A 766 22.42 13.93 14.62
N ALA A 767 21.72 13.20 13.76
CA ALA A 767 22.31 12.47 12.65
C ALA A 767 23.07 13.37 11.68
N SER A 768 22.56 14.59 11.46
CA SER A 768 23.20 15.57 10.59
C SER A 768 24.51 16.08 11.17
N VAL A 769 24.55 16.31 12.49
CA VAL A 769 25.81 16.69 13.18
C VAL A 769 26.80 15.53 13.18
N TRP A 770 26.32 14.34 13.41
CA TRP A 770 27.14 13.15 13.36
C TRP A 770 27.74 12.96 11.97
N ARG A 771 26.94 13.15 10.91
CA ARG A 771 27.40 13.12 9.52
C ARG A 771 28.48 14.18 9.24
N LEU A 772 28.35 15.37 9.82
CA LEU A 772 29.35 16.45 9.69
C LEU A 772 30.66 16.13 10.41
N ILE A 773 30.58 15.45 11.57
CA ILE A 773 31.74 15.11 12.39
C ILE A 773 32.48 13.90 11.83
N PHE A 774 31.77 12.96 11.18
CA PHE A 774 32.31 11.66 10.83
C PHE A 774 32.34 11.32 9.33
N THR A 775 31.89 12.24 8.46
CA THR A 775 32.08 12.00 7.02
C THR A 775 33.55 12.18 6.60
N PRO A 776 34.03 11.39 5.63
CA PRO A 776 35.42 11.45 5.17
C PRO A 776 35.89 12.82 4.69
N ASP A 777 34.96 13.68 4.27
CA ASP A 777 35.28 15.03 3.78
C ASP A 777 35.57 16.06 4.87
N SER A 778 35.32 15.74 6.14
CA SER A 778 35.65 16.60 7.27
C SER A 778 36.95 16.14 7.96
N GLY A 779 38.02 16.03 7.17
CA GLY A 779 39.33 15.51 7.62
C GLY A 779 39.96 16.11 8.85
N ALA A 780 39.32 17.08 9.48
CA ALA A 780 39.77 17.69 10.73
C ALA A 780 39.10 17.11 11.99
N ALA A 781 38.00 16.35 11.83
CA ALA A 781 37.27 15.79 12.97
C ALA A 781 37.72 14.38 13.34
N GLN A 782 38.19 13.59 12.38
CA GLN A 782 38.68 12.23 12.62
C GLN A 782 40.00 12.19 13.41
N ASP A 783 40.86 13.16 13.21
CA ASP A 783 42.16 13.18 13.90
C ASP A 783 42.09 13.68 15.36
N ALA A 784 40.97 14.27 15.73
CA ALA A 784 40.91 14.99 17.02
C ALA A 784 40.39 14.14 18.19
N ILE A 785 39.52 13.10 17.98
CA ILE A 785 38.88 12.39 19.07
C ILE A 785 38.38 10.97 18.72
N PRO A 786 39.26 9.99 18.59
CA PRO A 786 38.84 8.61 18.34
C PRO A 786 37.85 8.04 19.37
N LEU A 787 38.00 8.47 20.63
CA LEU A 787 37.18 8.00 21.75
C LEU A 787 35.78 8.57 21.78
N LYS A 788 35.60 9.77 21.25
CA LYS A 788 34.28 10.39 21.20
C LYS A 788 33.47 9.86 20.04
N VAL A 789 34.13 9.36 19.00
CA VAL A 789 33.47 8.68 17.86
C VAL A 789 32.72 7.46 18.34
N ASP A 790 33.40 6.57 19.03
CA ASP A 790 32.80 5.32 19.50
C ASP A 790 31.62 5.56 20.47
N LEU A 791 31.71 6.59 21.28
CA LEU A 791 30.66 6.95 22.24
C LEU A 791 29.46 7.57 21.57
N VAL A 792 29.70 8.37 20.55
CA VAL A 792 28.65 9.01 19.77
C VAL A 792 27.99 7.99 18.84
N ASP A 793 28.77 7.05 18.27
CA ASP A 793 28.24 5.95 17.47
C ASP A 793 27.28 5.08 18.28
N ASN A 794 27.69 4.64 19.47
CA ASN A 794 26.83 3.86 20.34
C ASN A 794 25.60 4.63 20.83
N LEU A 795 25.76 5.93 21.11
CA LEU A 795 24.63 6.78 21.50
C LEU A 795 23.69 7.02 20.32
N PHE A 796 24.23 7.11 19.11
CA PHE A 796 23.45 7.29 17.91
C PHE A 796 22.70 6.02 17.53
N ALA A 797 23.32 4.86 17.58
CA ALA A 797 22.67 3.58 17.43
C ALA A 797 21.50 3.39 18.41
N LEU A 798 21.72 3.78 19.66
CA LEU A 798 20.72 3.80 20.72
C LEU A 798 19.58 4.81 20.50
N LEU A 799 19.81 5.92 19.82
CA LEU A 799 18.80 6.99 19.59
C LEU A 799 18.07 6.86 18.24
N THR A 800 18.66 6.21 17.27
CA THR A 800 18.04 5.97 15.97
C THR A 800 17.18 4.72 15.92
N THR A 801 17.24 3.89 16.94
CA THR A 801 16.40 2.70 17.11
C THR A 801 15.22 2.92 18.06
N THR A 802 14.85 4.19 18.31
CA THR A 802 13.64 4.55 19.07
C THR A 802 12.66 5.29 18.14
#